data_60824cf8051f720d66525aa5ed8dbd0c
#
_entry.id   60824cf8051f720d66525aa5ed8dbd0c
#
_cell.length_a   1.000
_cell.length_b   1.000
_cell.length_c   1.000
_cell.angle_alpha   90.00
_cell.angle_beta   90.00
_cell.angle_gamma   90.00
#
_symmetry.space_group_name_H-M   'P 1'
#
loop_
_entity.id
_entity.type
_entity.pdbx_description
1 polymer ?
#
loop_
_entity_poly.entity_id
_entity_poly.type
_entity_poly.pdbx_seq_one_letter_code
_entity_poly.pdbx_strand_id
1 'polypeptide(L)'
;MENINDLMPLSPDWNNKRLEKLKKDFPDLFTNEGNLNIDELKKIIDPKSVSETERYEFRWFGKSQAKRNAFTPSDATLIYDEARSLNPTDSENLIIEGENLEVLKLLSGSYHEKIKCIYIDPPYNTGKDFVYNDNFSQDKKAYWEEAGVIENGFKIDTNTETDGRFHSNWLNMMYSRLLIARSLLRNDGVVFISIDDNEASHLRKLCDEVFGEENFIECITWNKRIPKNDKGIGNIHEYILVYVKDFSLKHEFTMRKEGLEEIEELILKLKNQKLPIPEAECEIKKLYKKRDFDRGITLYNSLNSDYRLWGKINMSWPNSNTFGPTYEVKHPKTKKTVKIPDRGWRWKVETFNDAAGIVDGKYQNIKELHDGSFVCGKIWFSKDEKTQPSSITFFDEVESFLLRSILSSKSDGGIELEKIFEGKSFFSYPKPSSLLQLLFNSFPISNEDIFLDFFGGSGTTGQAVIELNNNDKGNRKFILIQLPEITDEKSEAYKAGYKKISDITIERNKRVIEKLIEEKKKKQPDLFTNGHKEDAIKGFGFKVFKLAKSNFPRVEFAPDLEKTDEENIELLKKYIRDKEAQLVTAFNRDELMTEILLKNGFNLNYTTAKQKQFKKNEIVLATDGEKETLICLDVTIEMETVEYFKKHIDKKLICLERALDTTKKYNLKHYLGDMFNAF
;
A
#
# COMPACT_ATOMS: atom_id res chain seq x y z
N MET A 1 12.08 29.74 -30.87
CA MET A 1 12.96 28.70 -30.27
C MET A 1 12.10 27.93 -29.30
N GLU A 2 11.71 26.72 -29.67
CA GLU A 2 11.06 25.82 -28.70
C GLU A 2 12.04 25.59 -27.57
N ASN A 3 11.55 25.63 -26.36
CA ASN A 3 12.36 25.55 -25.16
C ASN A 3 12.96 24.13 -25.08
N ILE A 4 14.28 24.01 -25.10
CA ILE A 4 14.98 22.72 -25.10
C ILE A 4 14.56 21.84 -23.90
N ASN A 5 14.05 22.47 -22.83
CA ASN A 5 13.49 21.77 -21.67
C ASN A 5 12.19 21.02 -21.96
N ASP A 6 11.47 21.34 -23.05
CA ASP A 6 10.23 20.67 -23.43
C ASP A 6 10.48 19.35 -24.19
N LEU A 7 11.74 19.09 -24.56
CA LEU A 7 12.14 17.88 -25.31
C LEU A 7 12.62 16.74 -24.40
N MET A 8 12.81 16.99 -23.11
CA MET A 8 13.28 15.95 -22.18
C MET A 8 12.11 15.24 -21.51
N PRO A 9 12.08 13.90 -21.52
CA PRO A 9 11.04 13.16 -20.83
C PRO A 9 11.23 13.29 -19.32
N LEU A 10 10.41 14.13 -18.72
CA LEU A 10 10.28 14.26 -17.26
C LEU A 10 9.17 13.33 -16.77
N SER A 11 9.12 13.10 -15.45
CA SER A 11 7.94 12.53 -14.84
C SER A 11 6.72 13.44 -15.11
N PRO A 12 5.47 12.90 -15.06
CA PRO A 12 4.28 13.70 -15.36
C PRO A 12 4.21 14.99 -14.55
N ASP A 13 4.09 16.13 -15.23
CA ASP A 13 3.84 17.42 -14.57
C ASP A 13 2.35 17.53 -14.22
N TRP A 14 2.03 17.11 -13.01
CA TRP A 14 0.67 17.16 -12.47
C TRP A 14 0.16 18.59 -12.24
N ASN A 15 1.05 19.57 -12.04
CA ASN A 15 0.64 20.96 -11.91
C ASN A 15 0.15 21.51 -13.23
N ASN A 16 0.89 21.31 -14.30
CA ASN A 16 0.44 21.71 -15.64
C ASN A 16 -0.83 20.98 -16.06
N LYS A 17 -0.94 19.68 -15.85
CA LYS A 17 -2.18 18.94 -16.14
C LYS A 17 -3.39 19.46 -15.39
N ARG A 18 -3.22 19.85 -14.11
CA ARG A 18 -4.28 20.47 -13.30
C ARG A 18 -4.63 21.87 -13.79
N LEU A 19 -3.61 22.65 -14.12
CA LEU A 19 -3.80 24.01 -14.64
C LEU A 19 -4.53 24.00 -15.97
N GLU A 20 -4.15 23.11 -16.91
CA GLU A 20 -4.83 22.94 -18.19
C GLU A 20 -6.28 22.47 -18.01
N LYS A 21 -6.52 21.53 -17.11
CA LYS A 21 -7.87 21.10 -16.79
C LYS A 21 -8.69 22.25 -16.22
N LEU A 22 -8.14 23.02 -15.27
CA LEU A 22 -8.80 24.19 -14.71
C LEU A 22 -9.09 25.24 -15.79
N LYS A 23 -8.15 25.49 -16.70
CA LYS A 23 -8.32 26.41 -17.82
C LYS A 23 -9.39 25.96 -18.81
N LYS A 24 -9.51 24.65 -19.02
CA LYS A 24 -10.54 24.07 -19.88
C LYS A 24 -11.93 24.15 -19.24
N ASP A 25 -12.02 23.84 -17.95
CA ASP A 25 -13.30 23.76 -17.22
C ASP A 25 -13.80 25.16 -16.78
N PHE A 26 -12.88 26.11 -16.55
CA PHE A 26 -13.16 27.47 -16.06
C PHE A 26 -12.28 28.53 -16.76
N PRO A 27 -12.49 28.77 -18.06
CA PRO A 27 -11.66 29.70 -18.83
C PRO A 27 -11.76 31.17 -18.34
N ASP A 28 -12.86 31.55 -17.72
CA ASP A 28 -13.12 32.85 -17.14
C ASP A 28 -12.25 33.18 -15.92
N LEU A 29 -11.61 32.18 -15.32
CA LEU A 29 -10.65 32.35 -14.23
C LEU A 29 -9.25 32.78 -14.71
N PHE A 30 -9.03 32.89 -15.99
CA PHE A 30 -7.73 33.26 -16.56
C PHE A 30 -7.72 34.63 -17.17
N THR A 31 -6.63 35.37 -16.95
CA THR A 31 -6.43 36.66 -17.59
C THR A 31 -6.23 36.52 -19.09
N ASN A 32 -6.35 37.62 -19.86
CA ASN A 32 -6.07 37.64 -21.30
C ASN A 32 -4.62 37.18 -21.64
N GLU A 33 -3.72 37.25 -20.69
CA GLU A 33 -2.32 36.77 -20.79
C GLU A 33 -2.19 35.29 -20.44
N GLY A 34 -3.28 34.60 -20.07
CA GLY A 34 -3.31 33.19 -19.74
C GLY A 34 -2.92 32.85 -18.29
N ASN A 35 -2.79 33.85 -17.41
CA ASN A 35 -2.47 33.64 -16.00
C ASN A 35 -3.74 33.40 -15.17
N LEU A 36 -3.69 32.46 -14.21
CA LEU A 36 -4.79 32.19 -13.30
C LEU A 36 -5.03 33.39 -12.36
N ASN A 37 -6.24 33.91 -12.36
CA ASN A 37 -6.69 34.92 -11.39
C ASN A 37 -7.14 34.24 -10.09
N ILE A 38 -6.26 34.22 -9.12
CA ILE A 38 -6.50 33.54 -7.84
C ILE A 38 -7.62 34.18 -7.03
N ASP A 39 -7.82 35.49 -7.16
CA ASP A 39 -8.86 36.19 -6.41
C ASP A 39 -10.26 35.92 -6.99
N GLU A 40 -10.39 35.80 -8.31
CA GLU A 40 -11.64 35.36 -8.93
C GLU A 40 -11.91 33.88 -8.63
N LEU A 41 -10.88 33.00 -8.67
CA LEU A 41 -10.99 31.61 -8.27
C LEU A 41 -11.53 31.48 -6.84
N LYS A 42 -11.00 32.24 -5.90
CA LYS A 42 -11.49 32.26 -4.51
C LYS A 42 -12.96 32.68 -4.42
N LYS A 43 -13.37 33.72 -5.14
CA LYS A 43 -14.76 34.23 -5.14
C LYS A 43 -15.76 33.21 -5.66
N ILE A 44 -15.38 32.41 -6.66
CA ILE A 44 -16.27 31.44 -7.30
C ILE A 44 -16.33 30.14 -6.53
N ILE A 45 -15.20 29.59 -6.09
CA ILE A 45 -15.14 28.26 -5.43
C ILE A 45 -15.64 28.35 -3.99
N ASP A 46 -15.29 29.40 -3.27
CA ASP A 46 -15.76 29.60 -1.91
C ASP A 46 -16.00 31.09 -1.62
N PRO A 47 -17.17 31.61 -1.98
CA PRO A 47 -17.54 33.03 -1.71
C PRO A 47 -17.42 33.40 -0.24
N LYS A 48 -17.57 32.44 0.68
CA LYS A 48 -17.41 32.67 2.13
C LYS A 48 -15.93 32.72 2.55
N SER A 49 -15.02 32.27 1.69
CA SER A 49 -13.58 32.29 1.96
C SER A 49 -12.92 33.65 1.80
N VAL A 50 -13.63 34.62 1.28
CA VAL A 50 -13.15 35.99 1.05
C VAL A 50 -13.37 36.90 2.29
N SER A 51 -14.07 36.41 3.32
CA SER A 51 -14.20 37.15 4.58
C SER A 51 -12.91 37.04 5.41
N GLU A 52 -12.48 38.13 6.04
CA GLU A 52 -11.32 38.24 6.95
C GLU A 52 -11.45 37.43 8.25
N THR A 53 -12.27 36.35 8.27
CA THR A 53 -12.44 35.50 9.44
C THR A 53 -11.22 34.63 9.63
N GLU A 54 -10.70 34.62 10.84
CA GLU A 54 -9.64 33.70 11.27
C GLU A 54 -10.03 32.28 10.91
N ARG A 55 -9.17 31.56 10.16
CA ARG A 55 -9.39 30.19 9.75
C ARG A 55 -8.41 29.29 10.49
N TYR A 56 -8.89 28.15 10.94
CA TYR A 56 -8.01 27.10 11.40
C TYR A 56 -7.18 26.59 10.20
N GLU A 57 -5.86 26.73 10.29
CA GLU A 57 -4.92 26.24 9.29
C GLU A 57 -3.72 25.62 9.99
N PHE A 58 -3.37 24.41 9.61
CA PHE A 58 -2.18 23.75 10.10
C PHE A 58 -0.97 24.26 9.32
N ARG A 59 -0.14 25.10 9.94
CA ARG A 59 1.04 25.74 9.33
C ARG A 59 2.32 25.33 10.03
N TRP A 60 3.37 25.13 9.24
CA TRP A 60 4.73 24.92 9.72
C TRP A 60 5.74 25.50 8.73
N PHE A 61 7.02 25.63 9.16
CA PHE A 61 8.08 26.18 8.31
C PHE A 61 8.41 25.21 7.16
N GLY A 62 8.38 25.71 5.93
CA GLY A 62 8.70 24.93 4.71
C GLY A 62 7.53 24.26 4.03
N LYS A 63 6.29 24.31 4.56
CA LYS A 63 5.09 23.68 3.98
C LYS A 63 4.91 23.95 2.48
N SER A 64 4.99 25.24 2.08
CA SER A 64 4.83 25.62 0.67
C SER A 64 5.94 25.07 -0.22
N GLN A 65 7.17 24.97 0.31
CA GLN A 65 8.28 24.36 -0.42
C GLN A 65 8.10 22.85 -0.55
N ALA A 66 7.72 22.15 0.51
CA ALA A 66 7.42 20.73 0.48
C ALA A 66 6.33 20.39 -0.55
N LYS A 67 5.29 21.23 -0.63
CA LYS A 67 4.23 21.10 -1.66
C LYS A 67 4.78 21.29 -3.07
N ARG A 68 5.62 22.31 -3.30
CA ARG A 68 6.27 22.48 -4.62
C ARG A 68 7.15 21.27 -4.96
N ASN A 69 7.96 20.81 -4.02
CA ASN A 69 8.84 19.64 -4.23
C ASN A 69 8.06 18.39 -4.65
N ALA A 70 6.89 18.15 -4.03
CA ALA A 70 6.02 17.01 -4.38
C ALA A 70 5.63 17.02 -5.86
N PHE A 71 5.32 18.19 -6.42
CA PHE A 71 4.80 18.31 -7.78
C PHE A 71 5.85 18.76 -8.81
N THR A 72 7.08 19.02 -8.40
CA THR A 72 8.19 19.21 -9.34
C THR A 72 8.53 17.88 -10.00
N PRO A 73 8.49 17.78 -11.33
CA PRO A 73 8.80 16.55 -12.03
C PRO A 73 10.21 16.03 -11.71
N SER A 74 10.35 14.71 -11.63
CA SER A 74 11.64 14.07 -11.48
C SER A 74 12.36 13.96 -12.83
N ASP A 75 13.63 14.25 -12.82
CA ASP A 75 14.55 14.04 -13.96
C ASP A 75 15.32 12.72 -13.86
N ALA A 76 15.08 11.94 -12.81
CA ALA A 76 15.70 10.64 -12.62
C ALA A 76 15.07 9.54 -13.47
N THR A 77 15.65 8.36 -13.40
CA THR A 77 15.14 7.13 -14.00
C THR A 77 15.32 5.95 -13.07
N LEU A 78 14.78 4.79 -13.47
CA LEU A 78 14.96 3.52 -12.78
C LEU A 78 15.76 2.57 -13.68
N ILE A 79 16.79 1.94 -13.11
CA ILE A 79 17.61 0.92 -13.77
C ILE A 79 17.25 -0.44 -13.19
N TYR A 80 16.97 -1.40 -14.06
CA TYR A 80 16.71 -2.78 -13.68
C TYR A 80 17.98 -3.47 -13.18
N ASP A 81 17.92 -4.12 -12.02
CA ASP A 81 19.00 -4.90 -11.41
C ASP A 81 18.67 -6.39 -11.48
N GLU A 82 19.02 -7.03 -12.57
CA GLU A 82 18.77 -8.44 -12.81
C GLU A 82 19.46 -9.32 -11.77
N ALA A 83 20.69 -8.96 -11.38
CA ALA A 83 21.52 -9.77 -10.48
C ALA A 83 20.91 -9.92 -9.08
N ARG A 84 20.16 -8.90 -8.60
CA ARG A 84 19.48 -8.94 -7.32
C ARG A 84 18.00 -9.33 -7.41
N SER A 85 17.45 -9.51 -8.61
CA SER A 85 16.08 -9.96 -8.84
C SER A 85 15.93 -11.47 -8.61
N LEU A 86 14.73 -11.90 -8.25
CA LEU A 86 14.41 -13.32 -8.04
C LEU A 86 13.18 -13.71 -8.86
N ASN A 87 13.28 -14.75 -9.71
CA ASN A 87 12.20 -15.23 -10.56
C ASN A 87 11.43 -14.08 -11.27
N PRO A 88 12.12 -13.17 -11.97
CA PRO A 88 11.53 -11.91 -12.44
C PRO A 88 10.46 -12.08 -13.53
N THR A 89 10.44 -13.22 -14.22
CA THR A 89 9.44 -13.58 -15.24
C THR A 89 8.12 -14.06 -14.63
N ASP A 90 8.18 -14.58 -13.41
CA ASP A 90 7.05 -15.26 -12.75
C ASP A 90 6.31 -14.33 -11.77
N SER A 91 6.78 -13.09 -11.62
CA SER A 91 6.23 -12.16 -10.63
C SER A 91 6.25 -10.71 -11.11
N GLU A 92 5.26 -9.96 -10.66
CA GLU A 92 5.13 -8.51 -10.88
C GLU A 92 5.49 -7.69 -9.64
N ASN A 93 6.00 -8.32 -8.58
CA ASN A 93 6.46 -7.64 -7.38
C ASN A 93 7.70 -6.79 -7.65
N LEU A 94 7.78 -5.62 -7.01
CA LEU A 94 8.86 -4.67 -7.20
C LEU A 94 9.54 -4.32 -5.88
N ILE A 95 10.87 -4.28 -5.88
CA ILE A 95 11.69 -3.66 -4.84
C ILE A 95 12.52 -2.57 -5.52
N ILE A 96 12.36 -1.33 -5.08
CA ILE A 96 13.00 -0.17 -5.70
C ILE A 96 13.94 0.48 -4.69
N GLU A 97 15.23 0.43 -4.98
CA GLU A 97 16.26 1.08 -4.20
C GLU A 97 16.41 2.54 -4.66
N GLY A 98 16.13 3.49 -3.78
CA GLY A 98 16.24 4.90 -4.09
C GLY A 98 15.56 5.82 -3.10
N GLU A 99 15.72 7.12 -3.30
CA GLU A 99 15.01 8.14 -2.54
C GLU A 99 13.52 8.07 -2.88
N ASN A 100 12.69 7.90 -1.86
CA ASN A 100 11.29 7.53 -2.03
C ASN A 100 10.44 8.63 -2.68
N LEU A 101 10.70 9.93 -2.45
CA LEU A 101 9.97 11.01 -3.11
C LEU A 101 10.20 11.00 -4.62
N GLU A 102 11.45 10.86 -5.07
CA GLU A 102 11.78 10.80 -6.50
C GLU A 102 11.19 9.53 -7.16
N VAL A 103 11.27 8.38 -6.47
CA VAL A 103 10.67 7.14 -6.96
C VAL A 103 9.14 7.27 -7.06
N LEU A 104 8.46 7.83 -6.06
CA LEU A 104 7.02 8.07 -6.08
C LEU A 104 6.60 8.97 -7.26
N LYS A 105 7.38 10.03 -7.55
CA LYS A 105 7.16 10.89 -8.73
C LYS A 105 7.25 10.11 -10.03
N LEU A 106 8.26 9.26 -10.17
CA LEU A 106 8.43 8.41 -11.36
C LEU A 106 7.28 7.43 -11.53
N LEU A 107 6.81 6.82 -10.44
CA LEU A 107 5.69 5.88 -10.45
C LEU A 107 4.34 6.56 -10.68
N SER A 108 4.22 7.87 -10.45
CA SER A 108 2.95 8.60 -10.49
C SER A 108 2.23 8.51 -11.85
N GLY A 109 2.97 8.38 -12.94
CA GLY A 109 2.39 8.24 -14.29
C GLY A 109 1.86 6.84 -14.60
N SER A 110 2.47 5.82 -14.04
CA SER A 110 2.19 4.41 -14.34
C SER A 110 1.22 3.77 -13.34
N TYR A 111 1.23 4.23 -12.10
CA TYR A 111 0.45 3.66 -10.99
C TYR A 111 -0.61 4.63 -10.45
N HIS A 112 -0.97 5.66 -11.20
CA HIS A 112 -2.04 6.59 -10.83
C HIS A 112 -3.35 5.83 -10.57
N GLU A 113 -3.92 5.99 -9.36
CA GLU A 113 -5.17 5.34 -8.92
C GLU A 113 -5.18 3.80 -9.07
N LYS A 114 -4.01 3.15 -8.95
CA LYS A 114 -3.89 1.68 -9.04
C LYS A 114 -3.59 1.00 -7.71
N ILE A 115 -3.10 1.72 -6.72
CA ILE A 115 -2.70 1.15 -5.42
C ILE A 115 -3.95 0.92 -4.55
N LYS A 116 -4.16 -0.30 -4.10
CA LYS A 116 -5.26 -0.66 -3.20
C LYS A 116 -4.95 -0.37 -1.74
N CYS A 117 -3.73 -0.64 -1.32
CA CYS A 117 -3.31 -0.42 0.05
C CYS A 117 -1.94 0.24 0.10
N ILE A 118 -1.82 1.28 0.91
CA ILE A 118 -0.55 1.87 1.30
C ILE A 118 -0.35 1.55 2.78
N TYR A 119 0.74 0.86 3.10
CA TYR A 119 1.23 0.73 4.46
C TYR A 119 2.60 1.39 4.56
N ILE A 120 2.81 2.21 5.57
CA ILE A 120 4.12 2.80 5.84
C ILE A 120 4.44 2.82 7.34
N ASP A 121 5.73 2.66 7.61
CA ASP A 121 6.35 2.76 8.92
C ASP A 121 7.46 3.81 8.85
N PRO A 122 7.12 5.13 8.86
CA PRO A 122 8.08 6.21 8.70
C PRO A 122 8.98 6.34 9.94
N PRO A 123 10.10 7.08 9.87
CA PRO A 123 10.87 7.46 11.05
C PRO A 123 9.98 8.17 12.08
N TYR A 124 10.10 7.81 13.36
CA TYR A 124 9.23 8.33 14.43
C TYR A 124 9.70 9.67 15.01
N ASN A 125 10.80 10.20 14.49
CA ASN A 125 11.39 11.47 14.92
C ASN A 125 11.78 11.48 16.41
N THR A 126 12.46 10.43 16.86
CA THR A 126 12.87 10.24 18.28
C THR A 126 14.16 11.00 18.64
N GLY A 127 14.65 11.88 17.78
CA GLY A 127 15.90 12.61 17.95
C GLY A 127 17.16 11.81 17.57
N LYS A 128 17.01 10.53 17.26
CA LYS A 128 18.07 9.64 16.73
C LYS A 128 17.71 9.11 15.35
N ASP A 129 16.49 9.34 14.93
CA ASP A 129 15.98 8.88 13.65
C ASP A 129 16.45 9.78 12.52
N PHE A 130 16.63 9.19 11.37
CA PHE A 130 16.98 9.89 10.16
C PHE A 130 15.72 10.51 9.53
N VAL A 131 15.76 11.81 9.28
CA VAL A 131 14.77 12.52 8.50
C VAL A 131 15.41 12.89 7.18
N TYR A 132 14.75 12.53 6.09
CA TYR A 132 15.22 12.82 4.74
C TYR A 132 15.27 14.33 4.53
N ASN A 133 16.41 14.86 4.11
CA ASN A 133 16.60 16.29 3.90
C ASN A 133 16.12 16.68 2.50
N ASP A 134 14.88 17.17 2.39
CA ASP A 134 14.29 17.62 1.12
C ASP A 134 14.69 19.06 0.73
N ASN A 135 15.72 19.66 1.34
CA ASN A 135 16.21 21.00 1.02
C ASN A 135 16.98 21.07 -0.31
N PHE A 136 16.28 20.78 -1.39
CA PHE A 136 16.80 20.63 -2.76
C PHE A 136 17.16 21.94 -3.48
N SER A 137 17.16 23.10 -2.82
CA SER A 137 17.31 24.37 -3.55
C SER A 137 18.76 24.81 -3.80
N GLN A 138 19.76 24.18 -3.19
CA GLN A 138 21.15 24.65 -3.36
C GLN A 138 22.16 23.64 -3.89
N ASP A 139 21.90 22.33 -3.88
CA ASP A 139 22.90 21.38 -4.37
C ASP A 139 22.36 20.08 -4.95
N LYS A 140 21.49 20.18 -5.98
CA LYS A 140 21.23 19.02 -6.85
C LYS A 140 22.54 18.43 -7.39
N LYS A 141 23.56 19.24 -7.54
CA LYS A 141 24.87 18.82 -8.02
C LYS A 141 25.64 18.02 -6.97
N ALA A 142 25.65 18.47 -5.70
CA ALA A 142 26.24 17.72 -4.60
C ALA A 142 25.47 16.44 -4.29
N TYR A 143 24.13 16.49 -4.33
CA TYR A 143 23.29 15.30 -4.16
C TYR A 143 23.55 14.25 -5.25
N TRP A 144 23.68 14.66 -6.52
CA TRP A 144 23.99 13.74 -7.62
C TRP A 144 25.47 13.36 -7.68
N GLU A 145 26.36 14.19 -7.21
CA GLU A 145 27.77 13.84 -7.02
C GLU A 145 27.95 12.86 -5.85
N GLU A 146 27.24 13.04 -4.74
CA GLU A 146 27.14 12.06 -3.66
C GLU A 146 26.37 10.80 -4.11
N ALA A 147 25.31 10.93 -4.86
CA ALA A 147 24.57 9.81 -5.44
C ALA A 147 25.29 9.14 -6.63
N GLY A 148 26.18 9.85 -7.31
CA GLY A 148 27.08 9.28 -8.34
C GLY A 148 28.24 8.47 -7.73
N VAL A 149 28.46 8.60 -6.44
CA VAL A 149 29.29 7.74 -5.58
C VAL A 149 28.42 6.59 -5.00
N ILE A 150 27.48 6.09 -5.80
CA ILE A 150 26.55 4.98 -5.45
C ILE A 150 27.27 3.66 -5.15
N GLU A 151 28.54 3.55 -5.30
CA GLU A 151 29.29 2.45 -4.71
C GLU A 151 29.28 2.48 -3.17
N ASN A 152 29.01 3.62 -2.52
CA ASN A 152 29.19 3.80 -1.07
C ASN A 152 27.93 4.18 -0.26
N GLY A 153 26.76 4.41 -0.87
CA GLY A 153 25.48 4.70 -0.17
C GLY A 153 25.35 6.15 0.35
N PHE A 154 24.13 6.51 0.77
CA PHE A 154 23.81 7.85 1.27
C PHE A 154 24.22 8.06 2.73
N LYS A 155 24.79 9.20 3.03
CA LYS A 155 24.92 9.71 4.40
C LYS A 155 23.76 10.63 4.69
N ILE A 156 22.95 10.31 5.69
CA ILE A 156 21.75 11.04 6.05
C ILE A 156 22.01 11.85 7.30
N ASP A 157 21.50 13.10 7.34
CA ASP A 157 21.60 13.94 8.54
C ASP A 157 20.56 13.52 9.58
N THR A 158 20.99 13.47 10.84
CA THR A 158 20.10 13.23 11.97
C THR A 158 19.31 14.49 12.29
N ASN A 159 17.99 14.38 12.39
CA ASN A 159 17.16 15.44 12.92
C ASN A 159 17.23 15.40 14.45
N THR A 160 17.84 16.40 15.08
CA THR A 160 18.04 16.41 16.53
C THR A 160 17.03 17.31 17.21
N GLU A 161 16.61 16.96 18.44
CA GLU A 161 15.68 17.76 19.26
C GLU A 161 16.15 19.19 19.52
N THR A 162 17.45 19.44 19.38
CA THR A 162 18.05 20.78 19.51
C THR A 162 17.85 21.65 18.26
N ASP A 163 17.41 21.08 17.13
CA ASP A 163 17.05 21.85 15.95
C ASP A 163 15.70 22.57 16.20
N GLY A 164 15.67 23.89 16.13
CA GLY A 164 14.44 24.68 16.24
C GLY A 164 13.38 24.36 15.16
N ARG A 165 13.71 23.53 14.18
CA ARG A 165 12.82 23.06 13.09
C ARG A 165 12.54 21.56 13.13
N PHE A 166 12.81 20.91 14.24
CA PHE A 166 12.72 19.48 14.43
C PHE A 166 11.44 18.83 13.85
N HIS A 167 10.27 19.28 14.29
CA HIS A 167 9.00 18.81 13.77
C HIS A 167 8.73 19.29 12.33
N SER A 168 9.16 20.50 11.97
CA SER A 168 8.94 21.04 10.62
C SER A 168 9.71 20.26 9.55
N ASN A 169 10.92 19.80 9.83
CA ASN A 169 11.71 18.98 8.91
C ASN A 169 11.00 17.64 8.64
N TRP A 170 10.51 17.00 9.70
CA TRP A 170 9.76 15.75 9.59
C TRP A 170 8.43 15.94 8.83
N LEU A 171 7.68 17.02 9.13
CA LEU A 171 6.45 17.34 8.43
C LEU A 171 6.68 17.61 6.94
N ASN A 172 7.75 18.31 6.56
CA ASN A 172 8.08 18.57 5.16
C ASN A 172 8.36 17.25 4.41
N MET A 173 9.15 16.36 5.02
CA MET A 173 9.44 15.04 4.49
C MET A 173 8.16 14.21 4.28
N MET A 174 7.28 14.15 5.26
CA MET A 174 6.05 13.37 5.17
C MET A 174 5.04 13.98 4.19
N TYR A 175 4.88 15.32 4.21
CA TYR A 175 3.88 16.00 3.40
C TYR A 175 4.08 15.80 1.91
N SER A 176 5.31 15.98 1.44
CA SER A 176 5.64 15.81 0.02
C SER A 176 5.32 14.40 -0.49
N ARG A 177 5.62 13.38 0.30
CA ARG A 177 5.40 11.97 -0.04
C ARG A 177 3.92 11.58 0.01
N LEU A 178 3.22 11.99 1.05
CA LEU A 178 1.80 11.69 1.22
C LEU A 178 0.93 12.34 0.13
N LEU A 179 1.29 13.56 -0.34
CA LEU A 179 0.60 14.21 -1.47
C LEU A 179 0.65 13.36 -2.76
N ILE A 180 1.81 12.77 -3.07
CA ILE A 180 1.93 11.91 -4.24
C ILE A 180 1.27 10.55 -3.97
N ALA A 181 1.50 9.96 -2.79
CA ALA A 181 0.90 8.69 -2.40
C ALA A 181 -0.63 8.69 -2.52
N ARG A 182 -1.29 9.81 -2.15
CA ARG A 182 -2.72 9.97 -2.35
C ARG A 182 -3.13 9.85 -3.82
N SER A 183 -2.32 10.34 -4.76
CA SER A 183 -2.63 10.25 -6.19
C SER A 183 -2.49 8.84 -6.76
N LEU A 184 -1.63 8.02 -6.15
CA LEU A 184 -1.45 6.61 -6.51
C LEU A 184 -2.58 5.73 -5.97
N LEU A 185 -3.21 6.16 -4.86
CA LEU A 185 -4.24 5.39 -4.18
C LEU A 185 -5.52 5.33 -5.02
N ARG A 186 -6.08 4.15 -5.16
CA ARG A 186 -7.36 3.87 -5.83
C ARG A 186 -8.52 4.47 -5.00
N ASN A 187 -9.67 4.77 -5.59
CA ASN A 187 -10.80 5.38 -4.88
C ASN A 187 -11.27 4.53 -3.70
N ASP A 188 -11.27 3.20 -3.82
CA ASP A 188 -11.56 2.25 -2.74
C ASP A 188 -10.30 1.84 -1.94
N GLY A 189 -9.24 2.63 -2.03
CA GLY A 189 -7.97 2.34 -1.40
C GLY A 189 -7.89 2.77 0.07
N VAL A 190 -7.00 2.12 0.81
CA VAL A 190 -6.79 2.30 2.25
C VAL A 190 -5.34 2.64 2.54
N VAL A 191 -5.12 3.51 3.53
CA VAL A 191 -3.79 3.87 4.02
C VAL A 191 -3.68 3.52 5.51
N PHE A 192 -2.61 2.80 5.87
CA PHE A 192 -2.20 2.54 7.24
C PHE A 192 -0.84 3.18 7.48
N ILE A 193 -0.70 3.97 8.54
CA ILE A 193 0.55 4.63 8.90
C ILE A 193 0.85 4.33 10.36
N SER A 194 1.94 3.60 10.61
CA SER A 194 2.45 3.36 11.96
C SER A 194 3.19 4.58 12.48
N ILE A 195 3.00 4.91 13.76
CA ILE A 195 3.65 6.04 14.42
C ILE A 195 3.61 5.84 15.95
N ASP A 196 4.50 6.54 16.67
CA ASP A 196 4.46 6.63 18.13
C ASP A 196 3.99 8.01 18.61
N ASP A 197 4.05 8.23 19.92
CA ASP A 197 3.58 9.47 20.58
C ASP A 197 4.32 10.74 20.11
N ASN A 198 5.55 10.62 19.57
CA ASN A 198 6.36 11.81 19.20
C ASN A 198 5.70 12.62 18.11
N GLU A 199 5.17 11.97 17.07
CA GLU A 199 4.61 12.65 15.91
C GLU A 199 3.14 12.28 15.59
N ALA A 200 2.47 11.46 16.40
CA ALA A 200 1.08 11.02 16.14
C ALA A 200 0.10 12.19 15.96
N SER A 201 0.22 13.24 16.78
CA SER A 201 -0.65 14.41 16.71
C SER A 201 -0.41 15.27 15.46
N HIS A 202 0.85 15.41 15.05
CA HIS A 202 1.23 16.13 13.83
C HIS A 202 0.84 15.35 12.58
N LEU A 203 1.11 14.04 12.58
CA LEU A 203 0.74 13.15 11.48
C LEU A 203 -0.78 13.13 11.25
N ARG A 204 -1.58 13.09 12.32
CA ARG A 204 -3.04 13.13 12.20
C ARG A 204 -3.49 14.39 11.45
N LYS A 205 -3.02 15.57 11.85
CA LYS A 205 -3.35 16.84 11.18
C LYS A 205 -2.86 16.91 9.75
N LEU A 206 -1.66 16.37 9.51
CA LEU A 206 -1.08 16.29 8.17
C LEU A 206 -1.93 15.41 7.25
N CYS A 207 -2.37 14.26 7.73
CA CYS A 207 -3.22 13.33 6.98
C CYS A 207 -4.64 13.90 6.76
N ASP A 208 -5.20 14.62 7.74
CA ASP A 208 -6.48 15.33 7.59
C ASP A 208 -6.40 16.33 6.42
N GLU A 209 -5.28 17.04 6.28
CA GLU A 209 -5.07 17.97 5.16
C GLU A 209 -4.85 17.24 3.82
N VAL A 210 -4.10 16.14 3.82
CA VAL A 210 -3.76 15.43 2.59
C VAL A 210 -4.92 14.57 2.09
N PHE A 211 -5.53 13.79 2.95
CA PHE A 211 -6.58 12.82 2.58
C PHE A 211 -8.00 13.37 2.76
N GLY A 212 -8.19 14.38 3.61
CA GLY A 212 -9.48 14.88 4.07
C GLY A 212 -9.84 14.31 5.45
N GLU A 213 -10.32 15.18 6.36
CA GLU A 213 -10.74 14.77 7.70
C GLU A 213 -11.90 13.78 7.65
N GLU A 214 -12.79 13.93 6.67
CA GLU A 214 -13.93 13.03 6.41
C GLU A 214 -13.53 11.62 6.02
N ASN A 215 -12.31 11.43 5.54
CA ASN A 215 -11.75 10.13 5.12
C ASN A 215 -10.98 9.40 6.23
N PHE A 216 -10.93 9.99 7.41
CA PHE A 216 -10.37 9.33 8.58
C PHE A 216 -11.28 8.21 9.06
N ILE A 217 -10.68 7.03 9.30
CA ILE A 217 -11.41 5.87 9.83
C ILE A 217 -11.18 5.74 11.34
N GLU A 218 -9.91 5.56 11.76
CA GLU A 218 -9.58 5.31 13.17
C GLU A 218 -8.08 5.52 13.42
N CYS A 219 -7.75 5.76 14.69
CA CYS A 219 -6.40 5.66 15.21
C CYS A 219 -6.31 4.41 16.10
N ILE A 220 -5.80 3.34 15.52
CA ILE A 220 -5.66 2.05 16.19
C ILE A 220 -4.50 2.13 17.18
N THR A 221 -4.73 1.80 18.44
CA THR A 221 -3.69 1.62 19.45
C THR A 221 -3.19 0.17 19.41
N TRP A 222 -1.94 -0.01 19.01
CA TRP A 222 -1.28 -1.33 19.03
C TRP A 222 -0.50 -1.52 20.33
N ASN A 223 -1.04 -2.32 21.25
CA ASN A 223 -0.37 -2.75 22.45
C ASN A 223 0.61 -3.89 22.14
N LYS A 224 1.90 -3.60 22.23
CA LYS A 224 3.01 -4.49 21.87
C LYS A 224 3.25 -5.64 22.84
N ARG A 225 2.60 -5.62 24.01
CA ARG A 225 2.79 -6.61 25.11
C ARG A 225 4.25 -6.76 25.56
N ILE A 226 5.06 -5.71 25.41
CA ILE A 226 6.46 -5.70 25.88
C ILE A 226 6.49 -5.01 27.25
N PRO A 227 6.91 -5.69 28.33
CA PRO A 227 7.12 -5.02 29.60
C PRO A 227 8.32 -4.08 29.48
N LYS A 228 8.12 -2.78 29.78
CA LYS A 228 9.21 -1.81 29.94
C LYS A 228 9.37 -1.46 31.41
N ASN A 229 10.62 -1.46 31.88
CA ASN A 229 11.00 -0.99 33.21
C ASN A 229 11.40 0.49 33.15
N ASP A 230 10.56 1.34 32.56
CA ASP A 230 10.83 2.77 32.46
C ASP A 230 10.45 3.46 33.78
N LYS A 231 11.13 4.55 34.12
CA LYS A 231 10.73 5.41 35.22
C LYS A 231 9.48 6.20 34.83
N GLY A 232 8.44 6.14 35.64
CA GLY A 232 7.16 6.79 35.36
C GLY A 232 6.14 5.86 34.73
N ILE A 233 5.42 6.32 33.71
CA ILE A 233 4.44 5.52 32.96
C ILE A 233 5.15 4.85 31.78
N GLY A 234 5.18 3.52 31.76
CA GLY A 234 5.79 2.75 30.66
C GLY A 234 4.96 2.86 29.39
N ASN A 235 5.54 3.40 28.31
CA ASN A 235 4.92 3.41 26.99
C ASN A 235 5.11 2.04 26.32
N ILE A 236 4.02 1.28 26.19
CA ILE A 236 4.00 -0.11 25.67
C ILE A 236 3.22 -0.22 24.34
N HIS A 237 2.85 0.88 23.73
CA HIS A 237 2.03 0.89 22.54
C HIS A 237 2.62 1.79 21.42
N GLU A 238 2.06 1.63 20.26
CA GLU A 238 2.22 2.48 19.10
C GLU A 238 0.84 2.72 18.47
N TYR A 239 0.75 3.65 17.54
CA TYR A 239 -0.48 3.96 16.83
C TYR A 239 -0.40 3.53 15.38
N ILE A 240 -1.57 3.24 14.79
CA ILE A 240 -1.72 3.02 13.37
C ILE A 240 -2.89 3.90 12.92
N LEU A 241 -2.57 4.98 12.19
CA LEU A 241 -3.59 5.84 11.60
C LEU A 241 -4.15 5.17 10.36
N VAL A 242 -5.48 5.17 10.24
CA VAL A 242 -6.21 4.56 9.12
C VAL A 242 -7.01 5.61 8.40
N TYR A 243 -6.73 5.76 7.12
CA TYR A 243 -7.46 6.64 6.19
C TYR A 243 -7.91 5.85 4.96
N VAL A 244 -8.99 6.30 4.34
CA VAL A 244 -9.43 5.83 3.02
C VAL A 244 -9.32 6.95 2.00
N LYS A 245 -9.34 6.59 0.72
CA LYS A 245 -9.35 7.60 -0.35
C LYS A 245 -10.71 8.31 -0.44
N ASP A 246 -11.80 7.55 -0.29
CA ASP A 246 -13.18 8.03 -0.37
C ASP A 246 -14.07 7.28 0.64
N PHE A 247 -14.47 7.96 1.69
CA PHE A 247 -15.32 7.42 2.76
C PHE A 247 -16.73 7.05 2.27
N SER A 248 -17.21 7.67 1.18
CA SER A 248 -18.55 7.40 0.64
C SER A 248 -18.74 5.96 0.16
N LEU A 249 -17.63 5.25 -0.13
CA LEU A 249 -17.63 3.85 -0.57
C LEU A 249 -17.88 2.83 0.54
N LYS A 250 -18.20 3.27 1.77
CA LYS A 250 -18.60 2.43 2.92
C LYS A 250 -17.66 1.24 3.16
N HIS A 251 -16.43 1.53 3.52
CA HIS A 251 -15.46 0.50 3.88
C HIS A 251 -15.86 -0.22 5.16
N GLU A 252 -15.93 -1.54 5.13
CA GLU A 252 -16.10 -2.37 6.32
C GLU A 252 -14.74 -2.95 6.72
N PHE A 253 -14.28 -2.61 7.93
CA PHE A 253 -13.06 -3.17 8.50
C PHE A 253 -13.43 -4.27 9.47
N THR A 254 -13.03 -5.49 9.13
CA THR A 254 -13.33 -6.68 9.92
C THR A 254 -12.06 -7.43 10.28
N MET A 255 -12.09 -8.21 11.33
CA MET A 255 -11.01 -9.13 11.68
C MET A 255 -11.57 -10.52 11.89
N ARG A 256 -10.85 -11.53 11.43
CA ARG A 256 -11.17 -12.93 11.73
C ARG A 256 -10.93 -13.17 13.23
N LYS A 257 -11.77 -13.99 13.84
CA LYS A 257 -11.59 -14.34 15.24
C LYS A 257 -10.31 -15.14 15.42
N GLU A 258 -9.47 -14.74 16.39
CA GLU A 258 -8.26 -15.50 16.73
C GLU A 258 -8.62 -16.86 17.33
N GLY A 259 -7.88 -17.90 16.95
CA GLY A 259 -8.05 -19.26 17.47
C GLY A 259 -9.24 -20.02 16.90
N LEU A 260 -9.85 -19.54 15.80
CA LEU A 260 -10.89 -20.25 15.06
C LEU A 260 -10.43 -21.65 14.64
N GLU A 261 -9.25 -21.74 14.06
CA GLU A 261 -8.69 -23.01 13.55
C GLU A 261 -8.55 -24.05 14.67
N GLU A 262 -8.06 -23.65 15.85
CA GLU A 262 -7.92 -24.56 17.00
C GLU A 262 -9.27 -25.04 17.53
N ILE A 263 -10.27 -24.16 17.51
CA ILE A 263 -11.64 -24.51 17.93
C ILE A 263 -12.25 -25.48 16.89
N GLU A 264 -12.08 -25.21 15.60
CA GLU A 264 -12.57 -26.05 14.52
C GLU A 264 -11.90 -27.42 14.51
N GLU A 265 -10.57 -27.47 14.67
CA GLU A 265 -9.81 -28.72 14.78
C GLU A 265 -10.25 -29.53 16.01
N LEU A 266 -10.44 -28.86 17.15
CA LEU A 266 -10.95 -29.52 18.35
C LEU A 266 -12.33 -30.09 18.12
N ILE A 267 -13.26 -29.32 17.57
CA ILE A 267 -14.63 -29.75 17.26
C ILE A 267 -14.62 -30.94 16.31
N LEU A 268 -13.81 -30.90 15.25
CA LEU A 268 -13.69 -31.99 14.29
C LEU A 268 -13.15 -33.25 14.97
N LYS A 269 -12.15 -33.11 15.85
CA LYS A 269 -11.61 -34.22 16.66
C LYS A 269 -12.67 -34.83 17.57
N LEU A 270 -13.42 -34.00 18.31
CA LEU A 270 -14.46 -34.44 19.23
C LEU A 270 -15.62 -35.16 18.47
N LYS A 271 -16.00 -34.65 17.30
CA LYS A 271 -16.97 -35.24 16.40
C LYS A 271 -16.52 -36.61 15.89
N ASN A 272 -15.28 -36.74 15.43
CA ASN A 272 -14.70 -38.00 14.96
C ASN A 272 -14.63 -39.07 16.07
N GLN A 273 -14.35 -38.62 17.30
CA GLN A 273 -14.35 -39.48 18.49
C GLN A 273 -15.77 -39.83 18.98
N LYS A 274 -16.81 -39.21 18.43
CA LYS A 274 -18.22 -39.34 18.86
C LYS A 274 -18.38 -39.10 20.38
N LEU A 275 -17.63 -38.14 20.92
CA LEU A 275 -17.66 -37.84 22.37
C LEU A 275 -19.06 -37.30 22.75
N PRO A 276 -19.67 -37.71 23.86
CA PRO A 276 -20.97 -37.17 24.30
C PRO A 276 -20.97 -35.65 24.39
N ILE A 277 -22.03 -34.99 23.96
CA ILE A 277 -22.12 -33.53 23.88
C ILE A 277 -21.70 -32.81 25.18
N PRO A 278 -22.14 -33.25 26.37
CA PRO A 278 -21.71 -32.60 27.64
C PRO A 278 -20.19 -32.68 27.86
N GLU A 279 -19.55 -33.77 27.50
CA GLU A 279 -18.13 -33.97 27.63
C GLU A 279 -17.38 -33.11 26.55
N ALA A 280 -17.90 -33.06 25.35
CA ALA A 280 -17.35 -32.23 24.26
C ALA A 280 -17.40 -30.73 24.60
N GLU A 281 -18.50 -30.24 25.18
CA GLU A 281 -18.60 -28.86 25.70
C GLU A 281 -17.62 -28.57 26.84
N CYS A 282 -17.32 -29.57 27.67
CA CYS A 282 -16.31 -29.45 28.72
C CYS A 282 -14.90 -29.26 28.10
N GLU A 283 -14.56 -30.00 27.06
CA GLU A 283 -13.26 -29.85 26.38
C GLU A 283 -13.11 -28.49 25.71
N ILE A 284 -14.16 -27.95 25.09
CA ILE A 284 -14.15 -26.58 24.54
C ILE A 284 -13.93 -25.54 25.64
N LYS A 285 -14.61 -25.68 26.78
CA LYS A 285 -14.41 -24.80 27.94
C LYS A 285 -13.02 -24.92 28.55
N LYS A 286 -12.39 -26.09 28.51
CA LYS A 286 -10.98 -26.30 28.88
C LYS A 286 -10.02 -25.58 27.95
N LEU A 287 -10.26 -25.66 26.63
CA LEU A 287 -9.48 -24.91 25.63
C LEU A 287 -9.55 -23.40 25.92
N TYR A 288 -10.75 -22.88 26.16
CA TYR A 288 -10.95 -21.47 26.50
C TYR A 288 -10.22 -21.02 27.78
N LYS A 289 -10.11 -21.89 28.78
CA LYS A 289 -9.36 -21.59 30.01
C LYS A 289 -7.85 -21.68 29.84
N LYS A 290 -7.37 -22.52 28.90
CA LYS A 290 -5.94 -22.70 28.62
C LYS A 290 -5.33 -21.55 27.88
N ARG A 291 -6.13 -20.89 27.04
CA ARG A 291 -5.79 -19.67 26.30
C ARG A 291 -6.74 -18.54 26.68
N ASP A 292 -6.23 -17.32 26.72
CA ASP A 292 -7.02 -16.12 27.00
C ASP A 292 -7.79 -15.70 25.73
N PHE A 293 -8.85 -16.46 25.41
CA PHE A 293 -9.74 -16.13 24.29
C PHE A 293 -10.61 -14.94 24.61
N ASP A 294 -10.85 -14.10 23.63
CA ASP A 294 -11.79 -12.97 23.75
C ASP A 294 -13.19 -13.42 24.17
N ARG A 295 -13.88 -12.57 24.96
CA ARG A 295 -15.25 -12.84 25.41
C ARG A 295 -16.22 -13.06 24.24
N GLY A 296 -16.00 -12.40 23.10
CA GLY A 296 -16.79 -12.60 21.88
C GLY A 296 -16.65 -13.99 21.28
N ILE A 297 -15.59 -14.75 21.64
CA ILE A 297 -15.37 -16.15 21.26
C ILE A 297 -15.91 -17.09 22.32
N THR A 298 -15.57 -16.85 23.59
CA THR A 298 -15.96 -17.73 24.71
C THR A 298 -17.46 -17.75 24.98
N LEU A 299 -18.20 -16.81 24.40
CA LEU A 299 -19.66 -16.82 24.36
C LEU A 299 -20.22 -18.09 23.69
N TYR A 300 -19.52 -18.63 22.67
CA TYR A 300 -19.88 -19.83 21.95
C TYR A 300 -19.33 -21.05 22.68
N ASN A 301 -20.12 -21.64 23.56
CA ASN A 301 -19.67 -22.71 24.46
C ASN A 301 -20.64 -23.88 24.59
N SER A 302 -21.63 -23.97 23.71
CA SER A 302 -22.61 -25.04 23.66
C SER A 302 -22.61 -25.70 22.28
N LEU A 303 -22.88 -26.99 22.21
CA LEU A 303 -22.93 -27.77 20.97
C LEU A 303 -24.34 -28.29 20.73
N ASN A 304 -24.74 -28.38 19.45
CA ASN A 304 -25.90 -29.14 19.06
C ASN A 304 -25.54 -30.62 18.81
N SER A 305 -26.53 -31.45 18.45
CA SER A 305 -26.36 -32.87 18.13
C SER A 305 -25.36 -33.16 16.99
N ASP A 306 -25.11 -32.17 16.13
CA ASP A 306 -24.22 -32.28 14.96
C ASP A 306 -22.82 -31.73 15.23
N TYR A 307 -22.53 -31.39 16.49
CA TYR A 307 -21.31 -30.72 16.97
C TYR A 307 -21.13 -29.31 16.43
N ARG A 308 -22.23 -28.66 16.00
CA ARG A 308 -22.17 -27.27 15.59
C ARG A 308 -22.18 -26.38 16.83
N LEU A 309 -21.14 -25.55 16.97
CA LEU A 309 -20.95 -24.65 18.13
C LEU A 309 -21.87 -23.45 18.07
N TRP A 310 -22.49 -23.10 19.22
CA TRP A 310 -23.37 -21.96 19.32
C TRP A 310 -23.26 -21.25 20.67
N GLY A 311 -23.73 -19.98 20.70
CA GLY A 311 -23.73 -19.12 21.87
C GLY A 311 -25.09 -18.49 22.14
N LYS A 312 -25.27 -18.05 23.39
CA LYS A 312 -26.47 -17.38 23.88
C LYS A 312 -26.31 -15.87 23.79
N ILE A 313 -27.18 -15.20 23.04
CA ILE A 313 -27.20 -13.75 22.92
C ILE A 313 -28.34 -13.17 23.75
N ASN A 314 -28.03 -12.17 24.55
CA ASN A 314 -29.01 -11.49 25.39
C ASN A 314 -30.08 -10.79 24.54
N MET A 315 -31.34 -10.99 24.87
CA MET A 315 -32.49 -10.41 24.19
C MET A 315 -33.07 -9.16 24.87
N SER A 316 -32.42 -8.62 25.88
CA SER A 316 -32.80 -7.33 26.46
C SER A 316 -32.49 -6.18 25.50
N TRP A 317 -33.30 -5.15 25.54
CA TRP A 317 -33.06 -3.92 24.77
C TRP A 317 -31.71 -3.31 25.13
N PRO A 318 -30.85 -3.05 24.15
CA PRO A 318 -29.44 -2.67 24.41
C PRO A 318 -29.26 -1.21 24.83
N ASN A 319 -30.14 -0.30 24.43
CA ASN A 319 -29.96 1.13 24.67
C ASN A 319 -30.41 1.49 26.10
N SER A 320 -29.57 2.22 26.86
CA SER A 320 -29.86 2.66 28.20
C SER A 320 -30.93 3.76 28.31
N ASN A 321 -31.09 4.54 27.23
CA ASN A 321 -31.94 5.73 27.21
C ASN A 321 -33.34 5.50 26.59
N THR A 322 -33.60 4.30 26.06
CA THR A 322 -34.85 3.95 25.40
C THR A 322 -35.31 2.58 25.86
N PHE A 323 -36.59 2.28 25.60
CA PHE A 323 -37.19 0.98 25.91
C PHE A 323 -37.59 0.25 24.62
N GLY A 324 -37.36 -1.05 24.61
CA GLY A 324 -37.82 -1.94 23.58
C GLY A 324 -39.29 -2.36 23.78
N PRO A 325 -39.86 -3.10 22.79
CA PRO A 325 -41.23 -3.63 22.90
C PRO A 325 -41.36 -4.57 24.11
N THR A 326 -42.52 -4.53 24.76
CA THR A 326 -42.87 -5.42 25.86
C THR A 326 -44.03 -6.30 25.39
N TYR A 327 -43.84 -7.61 25.45
CA TYR A 327 -44.83 -8.61 25.14
C TYR A 327 -44.59 -9.89 25.97
N GLU A 328 -45.66 -10.67 26.15
CA GLU A 328 -45.55 -11.93 26.87
C GLU A 328 -45.01 -13.06 26.00
N VAL A 329 -44.03 -13.77 26.53
CA VAL A 329 -43.51 -15.00 25.93
C VAL A 329 -43.81 -16.15 26.89
N LYS A 330 -44.40 -17.21 26.42
CA LYS A 330 -44.72 -18.41 27.24
C LYS A 330 -43.62 -19.44 27.13
N HIS A 331 -43.22 -19.98 28.28
CA HIS A 331 -42.23 -21.04 28.31
C HIS A 331 -42.72 -22.31 27.62
N PRO A 332 -41.89 -22.96 26.75
CA PRO A 332 -42.34 -24.09 25.91
C PRO A 332 -42.89 -25.28 26.73
N LYS A 333 -42.35 -25.55 27.91
CA LYS A 333 -42.73 -26.67 28.78
C LYS A 333 -43.75 -26.26 29.84
N THR A 334 -43.42 -25.23 30.66
CA THR A 334 -44.29 -24.88 31.82
C THR A 334 -45.54 -24.07 31.42
N LYS A 335 -45.58 -23.52 30.18
CA LYS A 335 -46.66 -22.67 29.64
C LYS A 335 -46.86 -21.35 30.39
N LYS A 336 -46.05 -21.06 31.42
CA LYS A 336 -46.08 -19.78 32.14
C LYS A 336 -45.31 -18.70 31.40
N THR A 337 -45.62 -17.43 31.70
CA THR A 337 -44.92 -16.30 31.14
C THR A 337 -43.46 -16.27 31.67
N VAL A 338 -42.50 -16.19 30.77
CA VAL A 338 -41.09 -16.09 31.14
C VAL A 338 -40.75 -14.66 31.66
N LYS A 339 -39.62 -14.54 32.35
CA LYS A 339 -39.14 -13.23 32.79
C LYS A 339 -38.98 -12.29 31.61
N ILE A 340 -39.72 -11.19 31.62
CA ILE A 340 -39.59 -10.10 30.61
C ILE A 340 -38.39 -9.24 31.02
N PRO A 341 -37.52 -8.83 30.06
CA PRO A 341 -36.43 -7.93 30.39
C PRO A 341 -36.92 -6.57 30.90
N ASP A 342 -36.23 -6.00 31.89
CA ASP A 342 -36.63 -4.75 32.56
C ASP A 342 -36.74 -3.57 31.57
N ARG A 343 -35.98 -3.59 30.45
CA ARG A 343 -35.98 -2.59 29.38
C ARG A 343 -36.76 -3.02 28.11
N GLY A 344 -37.50 -4.12 28.19
CA GLY A 344 -38.18 -4.70 27.03
C GLY A 344 -37.27 -5.59 26.18
N TRP A 345 -37.88 -6.15 25.15
CA TRP A 345 -37.24 -7.07 24.23
C TRP A 345 -36.42 -6.33 23.13
N ARG A 346 -35.36 -6.97 22.69
CA ARG A 346 -34.55 -6.49 21.57
C ARG A 346 -35.27 -6.60 20.22
N TRP A 347 -36.16 -7.59 20.08
CA TRP A 347 -36.88 -7.89 18.85
C TRP A 347 -38.35 -7.57 18.99
N LYS A 348 -39.03 -7.29 17.87
CA LYS A 348 -40.48 -7.24 17.80
C LYS A 348 -41.06 -8.64 17.99
N VAL A 349 -42.33 -8.72 18.35
CA VAL A 349 -43.03 -10.00 18.62
C VAL A 349 -43.07 -10.91 17.38
N GLU A 350 -43.20 -10.34 16.20
CA GLU A 350 -43.21 -11.07 14.94
C GLU A 350 -41.85 -11.74 14.71
N THR A 351 -40.76 -10.99 14.82
CA THR A 351 -39.40 -11.51 14.67
C THR A 351 -39.07 -12.59 15.71
N PHE A 352 -39.58 -12.42 16.94
CA PHE A 352 -39.41 -13.44 17.98
C PHE A 352 -40.16 -14.72 17.62
N ASN A 353 -41.43 -14.62 17.20
CA ASN A 353 -42.27 -15.75 16.84
C ASN A 353 -41.68 -16.54 15.68
N ASP A 354 -41.22 -15.84 14.63
CA ASP A 354 -40.55 -16.46 13.48
C ASP A 354 -39.30 -17.20 13.92
N ALA A 355 -38.44 -16.55 14.70
CA ALA A 355 -37.19 -17.13 15.20
C ALA A 355 -37.44 -18.32 16.15
N ALA A 356 -38.50 -18.29 16.95
CA ALA A 356 -38.89 -19.35 17.86
C ALA A 356 -39.66 -20.49 17.19
N GLY A 357 -40.05 -20.33 15.92
CA GLY A 357 -40.86 -21.28 15.17
C GLY A 357 -42.26 -21.41 15.77
N ILE A 358 -42.90 -20.31 16.12
CA ILE A 358 -44.28 -20.29 16.65
C ILE A 358 -45.26 -20.12 15.49
N VAL A 359 -46.12 -21.12 15.33
CA VAL A 359 -47.23 -21.11 14.38
C VAL A 359 -48.52 -21.33 15.17
N ASP A 360 -49.55 -20.51 14.95
CA ASP A 360 -50.81 -20.55 15.66
C ASP A 360 -50.67 -20.58 17.20
N GLY A 361 -49.71 -19.80 17.72
CA GLY A 361 -49.44 -19.71 19.17
C GLY A 361 -48.75 -20.93 19.79
N LYS A 362 -48.28 -21.89 18.98
CA LYS A 362 -47.60 -23.10 19.43
C LYS A 362 -46.20 -23.22 18.84
N TYR A 363 -45.24 -23.62 19.69
CA TYR A 363 -43.89 -23.97 19.25
C TYR A 363 -43.92 -25.24 18.40
N GLN A 364 -43.40 -25.19 17.15
CA GLN A 364 -43.43 -26.33 16.24
C GLN A 364 -42.33 -27.34 16.56
N ASN A 365 -41.19 -26.91 16.96
CA ASN A 365 -40.03 -27.76 17.28
C ASN A 365 -39.46 -27.41 18.66
N ILE A 366 -39.69 -28.26 19.64
CA ILE A 366 -39.14 -28.14 20.99
C ILE A 366 -38.08 -29.21 21.17
N LYS A 367 -36.83 -28.81 21.33
CA LYS A 367 -35.67 -29.69 21.58
C LYS A 367 -35.20 -29.51 22.99
N GLU A 368 -35.29 -30.57 23.81
CA GLU A 368 -34.73 -30.57 25.16
C GLU A 368 -33.23 -30.86 25.10
N LEU A 369 -32.40 -30.08 25.79
CA LEU A 369 -30.97 -30.24 25.88
C LEU A 369 -30.59 -31.09 27.12
N HIS A 370 -29.35 -31.57 27.15
CA HIS A 370 -28.83 -32.43 28.23
C HIS A 370 -28.88 -31.78 29.62
N ASP A 371 -28.87 -30.44 29.69
CA ASP A 371 -28.94 -29.69 30.95
C ASP A 371 -30.39 -29.40 31.39
N GLY A 372 -31.39 -29.92 30.69
CA GLY A 372 -32.82 -29.73 30.95
C GLY A 372 -33.37 -28.37 30.45
N SER A 373 -32.60 -27.61 29.70
CA SER A 373 -33.02 -26.41 28.98
C SER A 373 -33.65 -26.78 27.61
N PHE A 374 -34.27 -25.80 26.94
CA PHE A 374 -35.03 -26.04 25.68
C PHE A 374 -34.53 -25.10 24.59
N VAL A 375 -34.51 -25.61 23.37
CA VAL A 375 -34.28 -24.83 22.15
C VAL A 375 -35.52 -24.94 21.27
N CYS A 376 -36.10 -23.80 20.90
CA CYS A 376 -37.19 -23.67 19.97
C CYS A 376 -36.73 -22.77 18.83
N GLY A 377 -36.54 -23.34 17.64
CA GLY A 377 -35.93 -22.59 16.52
C GLY A 377 -34.56 -22.00 16.88
N LYS A 378 -34.46 -20.68 16.80
CA LYS A 378 -33.26 -19.90 17.22
C LYS A 378 -33.38 -19.28 18.63
N ILE A 379 -34.30 -19.78 19.48
CA ILE A 379 -34.49 -19.28 20.86
C ILE A 379 -34.18 -20.37 21.86
N TRP A 380 -33.33 -20.03 22.84
CA TRP A 380 -33.02 -20.87 23.98
C TRP A 380 -33.86 -20.44 25.19
N PHE A 381 -34.41 -21.42 25.91
CA PHE A 381 -35.14 -21.27 27.16
C PHE A 381 -34.45 -22.06 28.29
N SER A 382 -34.43 -21.52 29.49
CA SER A 382 -33.96 -22.24 30.67
C SER A 382 -34.88 -23.42 31.00
N LYS A 383 -34.59 -24.17 32.07
CA LYS A 383 -35.47 -25.25 32.58
C LYS A 383 -36.82 -24.73 33.08
N ASP A 384 -36.88 -23.47 33.47
CA ASP A 384 -38.07 -22.82 34.05
C ASP A 384 -38.26 -21.40 33.45
N GLU A 385 -39.40 -20.80 33.82
CA GLU A 385 -39.81 -19.48 33.38
C GLU A 385 -39.09 -18.31 34.06
N LYS A 386 -38.26 -18.55 35.09
CA LYS A 386 -37.64 -17.50 35.93
C LYS A 386 -36.47 -16.81 35.20
N THR A 387 -35.91 -17.47 34.23
CA THR A 387 -34.78 -16.97 33.45
C THR A 387 -35.27 -16.41 32.12
N GLN A 388 -34.79 -15.24 31.74
CA GLN A 388 -35.04 -14.64 30.43
C GLN A 388 -34.51 -15.55 29.33
N PRO A 389 -35.28 -15.78 28.23
CA PRO A 389 -34.79 -16.48 27.04
C PRO A 389 -33.69 -15.71 26.34
N SER A 390 -32.89 -16.42 25.58
CA SER A 390 -31.79 -15.89 24.79
C SER A 390 -31.93 -16.31 23.35
N SER A 391 -31.49 -15.48 22.40
CA SER A 391 -31.35 -15.95 21.02
C SER A 391 -30.09 -16.80 20.87
N ILE A 392 -30.10 -17.72 19.91
CA ILE A 392 -28.99 -18.57 19.54
C ILE A 392 -28.33 -18.01 18.30
N THR A 393 -27.03 -17.92 18.31
CA THR A 393 -26.19 -17.65 17.11
C THR A 393 -25.16 -18.75 17.01
N PHE A 394 -25.00 -19.31 15.83
CA PHE A 394 -23.96 -20.30 15.58
C PHE A 394 -22.61 -19.62 15.32
N PHE A 395 -21.54 -20.31 15.74
CA PHE A 395 -20.19 -19.79 15.64
C PHE A 395 -19.76 -19.58 14.18
N ASP A 396 -20.15 -20.48 13.29
CA ASP A 396 -19.92 -20.43 11.87
C ASP A 396 -20.78 -19.38 11.10
N GLU A 397 -21.80 -18.81 11.75
CA GLU A 397 -22.56 -17.66 11.20
C GLU A 397 -21.89 -16.32 11.51
N VAL A 398 -20.84 -16.32 12.34
CA VAL A 398 -20.12 -15.08 12.78
C VAL A 398 -18.62 -15.34 12.73
N GLU A 399 -18.08 -15.39 11.52
CA GLU A 399 -16.65 -15.67 11.31
C GLU A 399 -15.74 -14.48 11.61
N SER A 400 -16.28 -13.27 11.53
CA SER A 400 -15.54 -12.04 11.74
C SER A 400 -16.28 -11.05 12.64
N PHE A 401 -15.56 -10.11 13.21
CA PHE A 401 -16.11 -8.92 13.85
C PHE A 401 -15.40 -7.67 13.35
N LEU A 402 -15.97 -6.51 13.64
CA LEU A 402 -15.33 -5.23 13.30
C LEU A 402 -13.93 -5.17 13.88
N LEU A 403 -12.99 -4.64 13.11
CA LEU A 403 -11.65 -4.36 13.57
C LEU A 403 -11.71 -3.43 14.79
N ARG A 404 -10.92 -3.72 15.80
CA ARG A 404 -10.94 -2.95 17.04
C ARG A 404 -9.93 -1.82 17.02
N SER A 405 -10.27 -0.72 17.65
CA SER A 405 -9.36 0.42 17.84
C SER A 405 -8.21 0.13 18.83
N ILE A 406 -8.25 -1.01 19.52
CA ILE A 406 -7.13 -1.50 20.35
C ILE A 406 -6.79 -2.91 19.88
N LEU A 407 -5.59 -3.09 19.35
CA LEU A 407 -5.02 -4.37 19.00
C LEU A 407 -3.96 -4.76 20.04
N SER A 408 -4.01 -6.00 20.49
CA SER A 408 -3.02 -6.55 21.43
C SER A 408 -2.35 -7.76 20.79
N SER A 409 -1.15 -7.58 20.29
CA SER A 409 -0.34 -8.65 19.73
C SER A 409 1.12 -8.49 20.14
N LYS A 410 1.88 -9.59 20.08
CA LYS A 410 3.32 -9.53 20.38
C LYS A 410 4.06 -8.74 19.33
N SER A 411 5.03 -7.92 19.75
CA SER A 411 6.00 -7.28 18.86
C SER A 411 7.19 -8.23 18.67
N ASP A 412 6.99 -9.28 17.92
CA ASP A 412 7.98 -10.35 17.71
C ASP A 412 8.65 -10.30 16.33
N GLY A 413 8.50 -9.17 15.61
CA GLY A 413 9.12 -8.97 14.30
C GLY A 413 10.64 -9.15 14.28
N GLY A 414 11.33 -8.78 15.38
CA GLY A 414 12.77 -9.03 15.54
C GLY A 414 13.08 -10.52 15.56
N ILE A 415 12.34 -11.28 16.36
CA ILE A 415 12.50 -12.75 16.46
C ILE A 415 12.15 -13.42 15.12
N GLU A 416 11.13 -12.91 14.44
CA GLU A 416 10.76 -13.39 13.11
C GLU A 416 11.89 -13.18 12.10
N LEU A 417 12.46 -11.98 12.07
CA LEU A 417 13.57 -11.63 11.19
C LEU A 417 14.82 -12.48 11.50
N GLU A 418 15.18 -12.62 12.78
CA GLU A 418 16.30 -13.46 13.22
C GLU A 418 16.14 -14.91 12.74
N LYS A 419 14.92 -15.47 12.80
CA LYS A 419 14.66 -16.84 12.27
C LYS A 419 14.88 -16.92 10.74
N ILE A 420 14.53 -15.87 10.00
CA ILE A 420 14.78 -15.81 8.55
C ILE A 420 16.27 -15.73 8.26
N PHE A 421 17.03 -15.05 9.11
CA PHE A 421 18.48 -14.88 8.99
C PHE A 421 19.30 -15.81 9.90
N GLU A 422 18.77 -17.01 10.20
CA GLU A 422 19.49 -18.09 10.89
C GLU A 422 20.02 -17.68 12.28
N GLY A 423 19.24 -16.90 13.02
CA GLY A 423 19.56 -16.47 14.37
C GLY A 423 20.37 -15.17 14.46
N LYS A 424 20.55 -14.44 13.34
CA LYS A 424 21.29 -13.17 13.31
C LYS A 424 20.34 -11.98 13.25
N SER A 425 20.64 -10.95 14.04
CA SER A 425 19.88 -9.70 14.08
C SER A 425 20.50 -8.66 13.16
N PHE A 426 19.87 -8.37 12.02
CA PHE A 426 20.39 -7.45 11.00
C PHE A 426 19.63 -6.14 10.90
N PHE A 427 18.49 -6.02 11.57
CA PHE A 427 17.66 -4.80 11.53
C PHE A 427 16.99 -4.58 12.89
N SER A 428 16.98 -3.33 13.34
CA SER A 428 16.35 -2.95 14.61
C SER A 428 14.85 -2.72 14.44
N TYR A 429 14.07 -3.30 15.35
CA TYR A 429 12.63 -3.05 15.47
C TYR A 429 11.78 -3.28 14.20
N PRO A 430 11.96 -4.38 13.45
CA PRO A 430 11.07 -4.68 12.32
C PRO A 430 9.65 -4.94 12.83
N LYS A 431 8.65 -4.49 12.07
CA LYS A 431 7.25 -4.83 12.37
C LYS A 431 7.01 -6.34 12.14
N PRO A 432 6.16 -7.00 12.93
CA PRO A 432 5.79 -8.39 12.70
C PRO A 432 4.92 -8.54 11.44
N SER A 433 5.17 -9.54 10.61
CA SER A 433 4.36 -9.80 9.40
C SER A 433 2.91 -10.12 9.75
N SER A 434 2.67 -10.74 10.90
CA SER A 434 1.33 -11.07 11.41
C SER A 434 0.46 -9.83 11.65
N LEU A 435 1.03 -8.71 12.12
CA LEU A 435 0.30 -7.45 12.27
C LEU A 435 -0.13 -6.92 10.90
N LEU A 436 0.78 -6.92 9.92
CA LEU A 436 0.47 -6.43 8.58
C LEU A 436 -0.58 -7.31 7.90
N GLN A 437 -0.47 -8.64 8.03
CA GLN A 437 -1.49 -9.56 7.51
C GLN A 437 -2.86 -9.31 8.14
N LEU A 438 -2.93 -9.03 9.45
CA LEU A 438 -4.18 -8.67 10.12
C LEU A 438 -4.77 -7.39 9.52
N LEU A 439 -3.96 -6.35 9.33
CA LEU A 439 -4.40 -5.09 8.71
C LEU A 439 -4.85 -5.30 7.26
N PHE A 440 -4.09 -6.05 6.47
CA PHE A 440 -4.38 -6.29 5.05
C PHE A 440 -5.63 -7.15 4.86
N ASN A 441 -5.90 -8.09 5.76
CA ASN A 441 -7.13 -8.89 5.75
C ASN A 441 -8.32 -8.18 6.38
N SER A 442 -8.14 -6.97 6.93
CA SER A 442 -9.21 -6.29 7.65
C SER A 442 -10.24 -5.61 6.75
N PHE A 443 -9.94 -5.39 5.49
CA PHE A 443 -10.80 -4.74 4.51
C PHE A 443 -10.88 -5.54 3.21
N PRO A 444 -11.89 -5.30 2.36
CA PRO A 444 -12.04 -6.06 1.12
C PRO A 444 -10.85 -5.88 0.18
N ILE A 445 -10.17 -6.97 -0.13
CA ILE A 445 -9.06 -7.04 -1.09
C ILE A 445 -9.36 -8.08 -2.16
N SER A 446 -8.90 -7.81 -3.38
CA SER A 446 -8.95 -8.76 -4.49
C SER A 446 -7.64 -9.55 -4.61
N ASN A 447 -7.65 -10.59 -5.48
CA ASN A 447 -6.47 -11.40 -5.71
C ASN A 447 -5.38 -10.71 -6.55
N GLU A 448 -5.66 -9.55 -7.14
CA GLU A 448 -4.74 -8.82 -8.04
C GLU A 448 -4.35 -7.44 -7.50
N ASP A 449 -4.74 -7.11 -6.27
CA ASP A 449 -4.51 -5.80 -5.68
C ASP A 449 -3.02 -5.51 -5.44
N ILE A 450 -2.65 -4.23 -5.56
CA ILE A 450 -1.27 -3.75 -5.37
C ILE A 450 -1.14 -3.09 -4.00
N PHE A 451 -0.11 -3.49 -3.26
CA PHE A 451 0.29 -2.94 -1.97
C PHE A 451 1.56 -2.11 -2.14
N LEU A 452 1.58 -0.90 -1.61
CA LEU A 452 2.73 0.00 -1.67
C LEU A 452 3.26 0.29 -0.26
N ASP A 453 4.58 0.18 -0.11
CA ASP A 453 5.31 0.62 1.07
C ASP A 453 6.53 1.41 0.62
N PHE A 454 6.52 2.72 0.85
CA PHE A 454 7.63 3.60 0.45
C PHE A 454 8.59 3.96 1.61
N PHE A 455 8.46 3.24 2.74
CA PHE A 455 9.43 3.15 3.82
C PHE A 455 9.71 1.66 4.10
N GLY A 456 10.12 0.93 3.07
CA GLY A 456 10.19 -0.54 3.05
C GLY A 456 10.96 -1.19 4.20
N GLY A 457 11.91 -0.48 4.81
CA GLY A 457 12.69 -0.93 5.96
C GLY A 457 13.30 -2.32 5.74
N SER A 458 12.98 -3.26 6.60
CA SER A 458 13.43 -4.65 6.45
C SER A 458 12.60 -5.48 5.45
N GLY A 459 11.58 -4.91 4.78
CA GLY A 459 10.77 -5.63 3.79
C GLY A 459 9.61 -6.43 4.36
N THR A 460 9.07 -6.07 5.52
CA THR A 460 7.98 -6.81 6.18
C THR A 460 6.69 -6.82 5.35
N THR A 461 6.38 -5.72 4.66
CA THR A 461 5.20 -5.62 3.79
C THR A 461 5.25 -6.64 2.66
N GLY A 462 6.40 -6.81 2.01
CA GLY A 462 6.59 -7.83 0.97
C GLY A 462 6.34 -9.24 1.50
N GLN A 463 6.94 -9.59 2.64
CA GLN A 463 6.70 -10.88 3.29
C GLN A 463 5.21 -11.09 3.59
N ALA A 464 4.53 -10.09 4.16
CA ALA A 464 3.11 -10.22 4.50
C ALA A 464 2.24 -10.49 3.27
N VAL A 465 2.49 -9.80 2.13
CA VAL A 465 1.77 -10.03 0.87
C VAL A 465 2.07 -11.42 0.28
N ILE A 466 3.34 -11.86 0.31
CA ILE A 466 3.72 -13.20 -0.15
C ILE A 466 3.03 -14.30 0.66
N GLU A 467 3.02 -14.16 1.99
CA GLU A 467 2.37 -15.11 2.90
C GLU A 467 0.83 -15.13 2.70
N LEU A 468 0.19 -13.97 2.49
CA LEU A 468 -1.22 -13.90 2.13
C LEU A 468 -1.53 -14.66 0.84
N ASN A 469 -0.76 -14.41 -0.22
CA ASN A 469 -0.92 -15.11 -1.49
C ASN A 469 -0.71 -16.62 -1.37
N ASN A 470 0.23 -17.04 -0.50
CA ASN A 470 0.44 -18.47 -0.23
C ASN A 470 -0.77 -19.11 0.48
N ASN A 471 -1.43 -18.36 1.38
CA ASN A 471 -2.54 -18.87 2.17
C ASN A 471 -3.84 -19.04 1.36
N ASP A 472 -4.16 -18.06 0.51
CA ASP A 472 -5.43 -18.02 -0.24
C ASP A 472 -5.28 -18.21 -1.75
N LYS A 473 -4.05 -18.48 -2.24
CA LYS A 473 -3.69 -18.62 -3.66
C LYS A 473 -3.97 -17.34 -4.48
N GLY A 474 -3.87 -16.18 -3.84
CA GLY A 474 -3.94 -14.88 -4.48
C GLY A 474 -2.70 -14.58 -5.33
N ASN A 475 -2.79 -13.53 -6.13
CA ASN A 475 -1.69 -12.99 -6.94
C ASN A 475 -1.53 -11.48 -6.70
N ARG A 476 -1.67 -11.06 -5.43
CA ARG A 476 -1.47 -9.67 -5.03
C ARG A 476 -0.01 -9.30 -5.21
N LYS A 477 0.22 -8.05 -5.49
CA LYS A 477 1.53 -7.51 -5.82
C LYS A 477 1.96 -6.52 -4.76
N PHE A 478 3.27 -6.42 -4.53
CA PHE A 478 3.83 -5.39 -3.69
C PHE A 478 4.83 -4.51 -4.45
N ILE A 479 4.92 -3.26 -4.03
CA ILE A 479 5.95 -2.31 -4.42
C ILE A 479 6.59 -1.81 -3.13
N LEU A 480 7.85 -2.17 -2.91
CA LEU A 480 8.65 -1.67 -1.79
C LEU A 480 9.63 -0.62 -2.30
N ILE A 481 9.70 0.52 -1.64
CA ILE A 481 10.71 1.54 -1.92
C ILE A 481 11.57 1.70 -0.67
N GLN A 482 12.87 1.53 -0.84
CA GLN A 482 13.82 1.67 0.26
C GLN A 482 15.02 2.49 -0.15
N LEU A 483 15.33 3.50 0.66
CA LEU A 483 16.55 4.27 0.53
C LEU A 483 17.77 3.37 0.74
N PRO A 484 18.84 3.48 -0.08
CA PRO A 484 20.10 2.74 0.10
C PRO A 484 20.95 3.31 1.26
N GLU A 485 20.34 3.40 2.44
CA GLU A 485 21.01 3.84 3.67
C GLU A 485 22.08 2.85 4.08
N ILE A 486 23.28 3.35 4.39
CA ILE A 486 24.41 2.51 4.80
C ILE A 486 24.15 1.95 6.19
N THR A 487 24.34 0.65 6.36
CA THR A 487 24.32 -0.01 7.67
C THR A 487 25.58 0.38 8.46
N ASP A 488 25.47 0.47 9.79
CA ASP A 488 26.61 0.77 10.65
C ASP A 488 27.74 -0.26 10.40
N GLU A 489 28.95 0.21 10.12
CA GLU A 489 30.11 -0.65 9.85
C GLU A 489 30.43 -1.62 10.98
N LYS A 490 30.03 -1.29 12.22
CA LYS A 490 30.19 -2.15 13.39
C LYS A 490 29.08 -3.18 13.53
N SER A 491 27.96 -3.03 12.81
CA SER A 491 26.81 -3.91 12.87
C SER A 491 27.12 -5.32 12.36
N GLU A 492 26.33 -6.29 12.80
CA GLU A 492 26.40 -7.64 12.26
C GLU A 492 25.94 -7.72 10.80
N ALA A 493 25.02 -6.84 10.40
CA ALA A 493 24.56 -6.74 9.03
C ALA A 493 25.70 -6.36 8.08
N TYR A 494 26.45 -5.31 8.40
CA TYR A 494 27.59 -4.87 7.58
C TYR A 494 28.67 -5.94 7.47
N LYS A 495 29.01 -6.59 8.59
CA LYS A 495 29.98 -7.70 8.63
C LYS A 495 29.54 -8.92 7.83
N ALA A 496 28.23 -9.16 7.73
CA ALA A 496 27.66 -10.22 6.93
C ALA A 496 27.55 -9.90 5.44
N GLY A 497 27.92 -8.69 5.02
CA GLY A 497 27.91 -8.22 3.63
C GLY A 497 26.71 -7.38 3.23
N TYR A 498 25.74 -7.18 4.12
CA TYR A 498 24.60 -6.29 3.90
C TYR A 498 25.00 -4.85 4.23
N LYS A 499 25.55 -4.17 3.23
CA LYS A 499 26.09 -2.83 3.41
C LYS A 499 25.02 -1.74 3.41
N LYS A 500 23.83 -2.04 2.91
CA LYS A 500 22.70 -1.13 2.81
C LYS A 500 21.45 -1.76 3.44
N ILE A 501 20.54 -0.94 3.94
CA ILE A 501 19.23 -1.40 4.43
C ILE A 501 18.45 -2.10 3.31
N SER A 502 18.53 -1.59 2.08
CA SER A 502 17.90 -2.21 0.90
C SER A 502 18.40 -3.64 0.61
N ASP A 503 19.65 -3.97 0.96
CA ASP A 503 20.17 -5.33 0.83
C ASP A 503 19.41 -6.30 1.77
N ILE A 504 19.10 -5.84 2.99
CA ILE A 504 18.32 -6.61 3.97
C ILE A 504 16.88 -6.79 3.48
N THR A 505 16.29 -5.72 2.92
CA THR A 505 14.94 -5.75 2.33
C THR A 505 14.83 -6.83 1.25
N ILE A 506 15.78 -6.85 0.33
CA ILE A 506 15.85 -7.81 -0.78
C ILE A 506 16.05 -9.23 -0.26
N GLU A 507 17.05 -9.43 0.60
CA GLU A 507 17.41 -10.76 1.10
C GLU A 507 16.30 -11.37 1.97
N ARG A 508 15.61 -10.57 2.81
CA ARG A 508 14.45 -11.07 3.58
C ARG A 508 13.40 -11.68 2.66
N ASN A 509 12.97 -10.91 1.65
CA ASN A 509 11.92 -11.35 0.74
C ASN A 509 12.37 -12.58 -0.10
N LYS A 510 13.64 -12.61 -0.50
CA LYS A 510 14.24 -13.76 -1.18
C LYS A 510 14.16 -15.01 -0.31
N ARG A 511 14.63 -14.96 0.94
CA ARG A 511 14.61 -16.11 1.86
C ARG A 511 13.21 -16.59 2.18
N VAL A 512 12.26 -15.67 2.34
CA VAL A 512 10.85 -16.01 2.54
C VAL A 512 10.30 -16.79 1.34
N ILE A 513 10.53 -16.30 0.13
CA ILE A 513 10.10 -16.97 -1.10
C ILE A 513 10.73 -18.35 -1.24
N GLU A 514 12.04 -18.45 -1.08
CA GLU A 514 12.78 -19.73 -1.17
C GLU A 514 12.25 -20.75 -0.18
N LYS A 515 12.03 -20.34 1.07
CA LYS A 515 11.44 -21.21 2.11
C LYS A 515 10.05 -21.71 1.72
N LEU A 516 9.17 -20.82 1.24
CA LEU A 516 7.81 -21.21 0.83
C LEU A 516 7.81 -22.15 -0.38
N ILE A 517 8.70 -21.93 -1.34
CA ILE A 517 8.89 -22.83 -2.48
C ILE A 517 9.36 -24.21 -2.00
N GLU A 518 10.30 -24.27 -1.06
CA GLU A 518 10.75 -25.54 -0.48
C GLU A 518 9.65 -26.29 0.28
N GLU A 519 8.85 -25.55 1.07
CA GLU A 519 7.69 -26.12 1.77
C GLU A 519 6.65 -26.66 0.79
N LYS A 520 6.36 -25.95 -0.30
CA LYS A 520 5.47 -26.43 -1.36
C LYS A 520 6.02 -27.69 -2.05
N LYS A 521 7.33 -27.73 -2.35
CA LYS A 521 7.97 -28.92 -2.92
C LYS A 521 7.84 -30.14 -2.02
N LYS A 522 7.98 -29.97 -0.71
CA LYS A 522 7.84 -31.06 0.27
C LYS A 522 6.39 -31.56 0.37
N LYS A 523 5.41 -30.65 0.31
CA LYS A 523 3.97 -30.98 0.44
C LYS A 523 3.38 -31.57 -0.86
N GLN A 524 3.84 -31.12 -2.02
CA GLN A 524 3.30 -31.45 -3.34
C GLN A 524 4.44 -31.64 -4.37
N PRO A 525 5.24 -32.75 -4.25
CA PRO A 525 6.39 -32.97 -5.13
C PRO A 525 6.00 -33.04 -6.61
N ASP A 526 4.80 -33.57 -6.91
CA ASP A 526 4.32 -33.81 -8.28
C ASP A 526 4.15 -32.52 -9.09
N LEU A 527 3.85 -31.38 -8.44
CA LEU A 527 3.75 -30.07 -9.10
C LEU A 527 5.09 -29.60 -9.68
N PHE A 528 6.21 -30.11 -9.17
CA PHE A 528 7.55 -29.70 -9.61
C PHE A 528 8.21 -30.68 -10.59
N THR A 529 7.63 -31.88 -10.76
CA THR A 529 8.19 -32.98 -11.60
C THR A 529 7.52 -33.09 -12.97
N ASN A 530 6.27 -32.66 -13.15
CA ASN A 530 5.44 -32.88 -14.35
C ASN A 530 5.31 -31.70 -15.29
N GLY A 531 6.29 -30.80 -15.40
CA GLY A 531 6.22 -29.63 -16.29
C GLY A 531 5.38 -28.46 -15.79
N HIS A 532 4.78 -28.54 -14.60
CA HIS A 532 3.97 -27.50 -13.96
C HIS A 532 4.77 -26.62 -12.98
N LYS A 533 6.09 -26.63 -13.08
CA LYS A 533 6.96 -25.86 -12.18
C LYS A 533 6.67 -24.35 -12.23
N GLU A 534 6.40 -23.83 -13.43
CA GLU A 534 6.08 -22.41 -13.63
C GLU A 534 4.80 -21.99 -12.90
N ASP A 535 3.74 -22.80 -12.96
CA ASP A 535 2.49 -22.55 -12.25
C ASP A 535 2.66 -22.61 -10.71
N ALA A 536 3.54 -23.49 -10.24
CA ALA A 536 3.79 -23.69 -8.80
C ALA A 536 4.53 -22.52 -8.15
N ILE A 537 5.34 -21.77 -8.92
CA ILE A 537 6.16 -20.65 -8.45
C ILE A 537 5.63 -19.29 -8.90
N LYS A 538 4.55 -19.25 -9.68
CA LYS A 538 3.93 -18.00 -10.15
C LYS A 538 3.61 -17.07 -8.97
N GLY A 539 4.01 -15.82 -9.07
CA GLY A 539 3.90 -14.81 -8.00
C GLY A 539 5.00 -14.89 -6.92
N PHE A 540 5.85 -15.93 -6.93
CA PHE A 540 6.97 -16.10 -6.00
C PHE A 540 8.27 -15.57 -6.60
N GLY A 541 8.38 -14.26 -6.69
CA GLY A 541 9.53 -13.57 -7.20
C GLY A 541 9.39 -12.06 -7.02
N PHE A 542 10.38 -11.32 -7.48
CA PHE A 542 10.36 -9.86 -7.55
C PHE A 542 11.44 -9.35 -8.50
N LYS A 543 11.22 -8.16 -9.04
CA LYS A 543 12.21 -7.38 -9.78
C LYS A 543 12.81 -6.32 -8.89
N VAL A 544 14.10 -6.11 -9.00
CA VAL A 544 14.82 -5.03 -8.30
C VAL A 544 15.13 -3.92 -9.29
N PHE A 545 14.84 -2.68 -8.90
CA PHE A 545 15.23 -1.48 -9.63
C PHE A 545 16.04 -0.55 -8.74
N LYS A 546 16.88 0.27 -9.36
CA LYS A 546 17.66 1.32 -8.69
C LYS A 546 17.31 2.67 -9.27
N LEU A 547 17.13 3.66 -8.41
CA LEU A 547 17.06 5.06 -8.84
C LEU A 547 18.42 5.50 -9.40
N ALA A 548 18.40 6.11 -10.56
CA ALA A 548 19.59 6.57 -11.27
C ALA A 548 19.35 7.91 -11.94
N LYS A 549 20.43 8.55 -12.38
CA LYS A 549 20.35 9.73 -13.24
C LYS A 549 19.71 9.34 -14.57
N SER A 550 18.94 10.27 -15.15
CA SER A 550 18.40 10.11 -16.49
C SER A 550 19.51 9.82 -17.51
N ASN A 551 19.21 8.95 -18.47
CA ASN A 551 20.08 8.73 -19.63
C ASN A 551 20.11 9.94 -20.57
N PHE A 552 19.21 10.91 -20.40
CA PHE A 552 19.17 12.14 -21.17
C PHE A 552 19.99 13.23 -20.48
N PRO A 553 21.04 13.75 -21.11
CA PRO A 553 21.84 14.82 -20.51
C PRO A 553 21.01 16.09 -20.39
N ARG A 554 21.02 16.70 -19.21
CA ARG A 554 20.56 18.08 -19.07
C ARG A 554 21.55 19.02 -19.69
N VAL A 555 21.07 20.04 -20.41
CA VAL A 555 21.87 21.18 -20.82
C VAL A 555 21.97 22.12 -19.61
N GLU A 556 22.96 21.89 -18.77
CA GLU A 556 23.32 22.76 -17.65
C GLU A 556 24.49 23.67 -18.05
N PHE A 557 24.37 24.35 -19.19
CA PHE A 557 25.37 25.31 -19.61
C PHE A 557 25.01 26.70 -19.04
N ALA A 558 25.85 27.22 -18.18
CA ALA A 558 25.83 28.63 -17.77
C ALA A 558 26.97 29.35 -18.46
N PRO A 559 26.71 30.48 -19.16
CA PRO A 559 27.78 31.31 -19.69
C PRO A 559 28.73 31.78 -18.58
N ASP A 560 30.01 31.73 -18.86
CA ASP A 560 31.03 32.25 -17.96
C ASP A 560 31.04 33.78 -18.07
N LEU A 561 30.74 34.47 -16.96
CA LEU A 561 30.65 35.94 -16.91
C LEU A 561 31.99 36.63 -17.11
N GLU A 562 33.09 35.91 -17.00
CA GLU A 562 34.45 36.44 -17.21
C GLU A 562 34.95 36.32 -18.65
N LYS A 563 34.15 35.69 -19.55
CA LYS A 563 34.47 35.44 -20.94
C LYS A 563 33.62 36.25 -21.90
N THR A 564 34.16 36.44 -23.12
CA THR A 564 33.42 37.12 -24.19
C THR A 564 32.24 36.24 -24.71
N ASP A 565 31.30 36.89 -25.42
CA ASP A 565 30.14 36.16 -25.99
C ASP A 565 30.62 35.10 -27.01
N GLU A 566 31.69 35.39 -27.81
CA GLU A 566 32.24 34.43 -28.74
C GLU A 566 32.86 33.22 -28.05
N GLU A 567 33.59 33.44 -26.95
CA GLU A 567 34.19 32.36 -26.14
C GLU A 567 33.11 31.51 -25.48
N ASN A 568 32.05 32.12 -24.98
CA ASN A 568 30.90 31.42 -24.41
C ASN A 568 30.15 30.60 -25.45
N ILE A 569 30.01 31.08 -26.70
CA ILE A 569 29.44 30.32 -27.81
C ILE A 569 30.29 29.10 -28.16
N GLU A 570 31.61 29.22 -28.16
CA GLU A 570 32.51 28.09 -28.41
C GLU A 570 32.47 27.06 -27.26
N LEU A 571 32.40 27.53 -26.01
CA LEU A 571 32.19 26.65 -24.87
C LEU A 571 30.85 25.90 -24.94
N LEU A 572 29.78 26.58 -25.34
CA LEU A 572 28.49 25.96 -25.55
C LEU A 572 28.52 24.91 -26.67
N LYS A 573 29.15 25.21 -27.81
CA LYS A 573 29.31 24.24 -28.88
C LYS A 573 30.16 23.04 -28.48
N LYS A 574 31.20 23.23 -27.67
CA LYS A 574 31.99 22.14 -27.14
C LYS A 574 31.17 21.31 -26.19
N TYR A 575 30.44 21.96 -25.26
CA TYR A 575 29.55 21.30 -24.30
C TYR A 575 28.49 20.43 -25.00
N ILE A 576 27.83 20.97 -26.05
CA ILE A 576 26.86 20.24 -26.84
C ILE A 576 27.50 19.01 -27.50
N ARG A 577 28.66 19.17 -28.16
CA ARG A 577 29.38 18.05 -28.78
C ARG A 577 29.79 16.96 -27.80
N ASP A 578 30.29 17.35 -26.61
CA ASP A 578 30.68 16.41 -25.55
C ASP A 578 29.46 15.64 -25.02
N LYS A 579 28.31 16.31 -24.88
CA LYS A 579 27.05 15.68 -24.45
C LYS A 579 26.45 14.77 -25.54
N GLU A 580 26.49 15.18 -26.78
CA GLU A 580 26.10 14.34 -27.93
C GLU A 580 26.97 13.08 -28.02
N ALA A 581 28.29 13.22 -27.85
CA ALA A 581 29.20 12.08 -27.82
C ALA A 581 28.91 11.11 -26.66
N GLN A 582 28.58 11.61 -25.50
CA GLN A 582 28.16 10.79 -24.37
C GLN A 582 26.89 10.01 -24.66
N LEU A 583 25.89 10.62 -25.28
CA LEU A 583 24.65 9.96 -25.72
C LEU A 583 24.87 8.85 -26.75
N VAL A 584 25.87 9.01 -27.64
CA VAL A 584 26.13 8.04 -28.72
C VAL A 584 26.91 6.82 -28.25
N THR A 585 27.76 6.98 -27.20
CA THR A 585 28.73 5.97 -26.80
C THR A 585 28.45 5.26 -25.50
N ALA A 586 27.53 5.75 -24.67
CA ALA A 586 27.44 5.36 -23.28
C ALA A 586 26.06 4.89 -22.78
N PHE A 587 24.99 4.86 -23.59
CA PHE A 587 23.71 4.39 -23.05
C PHE A 587 23.49 2.89 -23.25
N ASN A 588 23.00 2.27 -22.21
CA ASN A 588 22.44 0.93 -22.28
C ASN A 588 21.02 1.01 -22.89
N ARG A 589 20.76 0.27 -23.98
CA ARG A 589 19.46 0.29 -24.67
C ARG A 589 18.31 -0.11 -23.76
N ASP A 590 18.52 -1.06 -22.88
CA ASP A 590 17.49 -1.56 -21.97
C ASP A 590 17.16 -0.55 -20.87
N GLU A 591 18.17 0.14 -20.34
CA GLU A 591 18.00 1.23 -19.37
C GLU A 591 17.25 2.41 -19.99
N LEU A 592 17.63 2.80 -21.20
CA LEU A 592 16.94 3.86 -21.94
C LEU A 592 15.50 3.47 -22.28
N MET A 593 15.26 2.22 -22.68
CA MET A 593 13.92 1.67 -22.92
C MET A 593 13.05 1.79 -21.65
N THR A 594 13.57 1.37 -20.51
CA THR A 594 12.88 1.47 -19.22
C THR A 594 12.52 2.92 -18.89
N GLU A 595 13.47 3.85 -19.08
CA GLU A 595 13.25 5.27 -18.83
C GLU A 595 12.14 5.85 -19.71
N ILE A 596 12.18 5.57 -21.00
CA ILE A 596 11.19 6.04 -21.96
C ILE A 596 9.80 5.52 -21.62
N LEU A 597 9.68 4.22 -21.37
CA LEU A 597 8.42 3.59 -21.08
C LEU A 597 7.83 4.14 -19.76
N LEU A 598 8.64 4.22 -18.70
CA LEU A 598 8.20 4.75 -17.40
C LEU A 598 7.68 6.20 -17.53
N LYS A 599 8.43 7.07 -18.22
CA LYS A 599 8.06 8.47 -18.45
C LYS A 599 6.85 8.63 -19.39
N ASN A 600 6.56 7.63 -20.22
CA ASN A 600 5.32 7.53 -21.01
C ASN A 600 4.17 6.83 -20.27
N GLY A 601 4.34 6.54 -18.96
CA GLY A 601 3.31 5.99 -18.10
C GLY A 601 3.07 4.49 -18.28
N PHE A 602 4.03 3.74 -18.80
CA PHE A 602 4.02 2.27 -18.76
C PHE A 602 4.45 1.79 -17.38
N ASN A 603 3.85 0.71 -16.89
CA ASN A 603 4.33 0.11 -15.64
C ASN A 603 5.67 -0.63 -15.85
N LEU A 604 6.35 -0.94 -14.75
CA LEU A 604 7.67 -1.58 -14.79
C LEU A 604 7.64 -3.08 -15.15
N ASN A 605 6.46 -3.65 -15.31
CA ASN A 605 6.24 -5.05 -15.70
C ASN A 605 5.91 -5.18 -17.20
N TYR A 606 6.44 -4.28 -18.02
CA TYR A 606 6.27 -4.35 -19.46
C TYR A 606 7.04 -5.53 -20.07
N THR A 607 6.58 -5.95 -21.23
CA THR A 607 7.24 -6.93 -22.10
C THR A 607 7.57 -6.30 -23.43
N THR A 608 8.59 -6.84 -24.09
CA THR A 608 9.05 -6.33 -25.38
C THR A 608 9.13 -7.43 -26.44
N ALA A 609 8.75 -7.11 -27.66
CA ALA A 609 8.82 -8.04 -28.79
C ALA A 609 9.38 -7.35 -30.04
N LYS A 610 10.49 -7.86 -30.56
CA LYS A 610 11.12 -7.34 -31.78
C LYS A 610 10.20 -7.52 -32.99
N GLN A 611 10.02 -6.45 -33.78
CA GLN A 611 9.15 -6.41 -34.95
C GLN A 611 9.89 -6.76 -36.22
N LYS A 612 9.70 -7.98 -36.71
CA LYS A 612 10.44 -8.56 -37.85
C LYS A 612 10.15 -7.90 -39.22
N GLN A 613 9.05 -7.17 -39.35
CA GLN A 613 8.68 -6.47 -40.60
C GLN A 613 9.59 -5.28 -40.91
N PHE A 614 10.25 -4.71 -39.89
CA PHE A 614 11.21 -3.64 -40.10
C PHE A 614 12.61 -4.22 -40.29
N LYS A 615 13.12 -4.12 -41.54
CA LYS A 615 14.41 -4.75 -41.91
C LYS A 615 15.61 -3.83 -41.68
N LYS A 616 15.39 -2.51 -41.74
CA LYS A 616 16.45 -1.49 -41.67
C LYS A 616 16.55 -0.80 -40.33
N ASN A 617 15.49 -0.87 -39.54
CA ASN A 617 15.48 -0.34 -38.18
C ASN A 617 15.11 -1.43 -37.18
N GLU A 618 15.69 -1.37 -36.01
CA GLU A 618 15.29 -2.21 -34.87
C GLU A 618 14.12 -1.57 -34.16
N ILE A 619 12.93 -2.04 -34.46
CA ILE A 619 11.70 -1.61 -33.79
C ILE A 619 11.20 -2.69 -32.87
N VAL A 620 10.88 -2.28 -31.64
CA VAL A 620 10.38 -3.13 -30.58
C VAL A 620 8.97 -2.71 -30.23
N LEU A 621 8.05 -3.65 -30.20
CA LEU A 621 6.73 -3.45 -29.59
C LEU A 621 6.89 -3.64 -28.07
N ALA A 622 6.56 -2.63 -27.30
CA ALA A 622 6.50 -2.69 -25.87
C ALA A 622 5.03 -2.66 -25.41
N THR A 623 4.68 -3.51 -24.45
CA THR A 623 3.34 -3.55 -23.84
C THR A 623 3.43 -3.86 -22.36
N ASP A 624 2.55 -3.24 -21.58
CA ASP A 624 2.35 -3.52 -20.15
C ASP A 624 0.98 -4.20 -19.88
N GLY A 625 0.32 -4.65 -20.94
CA GLY A 625 -1.00 -5.25 -20.89
C GLY A 625 -2.15 -4.25 -21.01
N GLU A 626 -1.95 -2.98 -20.67
CA GLU A 626 -2.94 -1.90 -20.80
C GLU A 626 -2.62 -0.98 -22.00
N LYS A 627 -1.33 -0.78 -22.22
CA LYS A 627 -0.80 0.12 -23.27
C LYS A 627 0.16 -0.62 -24.16
N GLU A 628 0.23 -0.18 -25.43
CA GLU A 628 1.25 -0.67 -26.35
C GLU A 628 1.88 0.49 -27.12
N THR A 629 3.15 0.37 -27.47
CA THR A 629 3.86 1.34 -28.30
C THR A 629 4.99 0.68 -29.08
N LEU A 630 5.25 1.18 -30.27
CA LEU A 630 6.45 0.86 -31.04
C LEU A 630 7.59 1.80 -30.63
N ILE A 631 8.76 1.27 -30.37
CA ILE A 631 9.94 2.04 -29.96
C ILE A 631 11.08 1.77 -30.92
N CYS A 632 11.73 2.84 -31.37
CA CYS A 632 12.95 2.81 -32.16
C CYS A 632 14.05 3.60 -31.46
N LEU A 633 15.11 2.93 -31.04
CA LEU A 633 16.28 3.54 -30.37
C LEU A 633 17.50 3.62 -31.32
N ASP A 634 17.29 3.46 -32.62
CA ASP A 634 18.35 3.61 -33.59
C ASP A 634 18.73 5.08 -33.75
N VAL A 635 19.99 5.32 -34.08
CA VAL A 635 20.54 6.67 -34.33
C VAL A 635 20.04 7.30 -35.61
N THR A 636 19.42 6.51 -36.52
CA THR A 636 18.84 6.96 -37.78
C THR A 636 17.60 6.15 -38.11
N ILE A 637 16.49 6.80 -38.41
CA ILE A 637 15.28 6.15 -38.93
C ILE A 637 15.31 6.23 -40.47
N GLU A 638 15.14 5.08 -41.11
CA GLU A 638 15.12 4.99 -42.58
C GLU A 638 13.74 5.37 -43.16
N MET A 639 13.73 5.92 -44.39
CA MET A 639 12.47 6.35 -45.03
C MET A 639 11.45 5.21 -45.20
N GLU A 640 11.91 3.98 -45.38
CA GLU A 640 11.04 2.80 -45.45
C GLU A 640 10.22 2.62 -44.16
N THR A 641 10.83 2.91 -43.03
CA THR A 641 10.15 2.90 -41.71
C THR A 641 9.13 4.04 -41.61
N VAL A 642 9.48 5.24 -42.07
CA VAL A 642 8.57 6.40 -42.10
C VAL A 642 7.32 6.09 -42.94
N GLU A 643 7.53 5.54 -44.16
CA GLU A 643 6.44 5.19 -45.06
C GLU A 643 5.52 4.06 -44.53
N TYR A 644 6.04 3.19 -43.69
CA TYR A 644 5.22 2.21 -43.00
C TYR A 644 4.09 2.88 -42.18
N PHE A 645 4.42 3.94 -41.45
CA PHE A 645 3.46 4.67 -40.60
C PHE A 645 2.43 5.49 -41.35
N LYS A 646 2.69 5.81 -42.61
CA LYS A 646 1.70 6.40 -43.51
C LYS A 646 0.45 5.50 -43.68
N LYS A 647 0.65 4.17 -43.59
CA LYS A 647 -0.42 3.18 -43.77
C LYS A 647 -0.94 2.64 -42.40
N HIS A 648 -0.25 2.94 -41.31
CA HIS A 648 -0.52 2.42 -39.97
C HIS A 648 -0.60 3.59 -38.98
N ILE A 649 -1.55 4.49 -39.23
CA ILE A 649 -1.74 5.73 -38.44
C ILE A 649 -2.30 5.49 -37.05
N ASP A 650 -2.77 4.28 -36.77
CA ASP A 650 -3.28 3.81 -35.49
C ASP A 650 -2.21 3.33 -34.49
N LYS A 651 -0.95 3.28 -34.95
CA LYS A 651 0.17 2.80 -34.13
C LYS A 651 0.94 3.95 -33.51
N LYS A 652 1.15 3.86 -32.18
CA LYS A 652 2.01 4.81 -31.47
C LYS A 652 3.47 4.49 -31.76
N LEU A 653 4.26 5.52 -32.13
CA LEU A 653 5.70 5.44 -32.29
C LEU A 653 6.41 6.38 -31.35
N ILE A 654 7.42 5.85 -30.67
CA ILE A 654 8.37 6.61 -29.86
C ILE A 654 9.77 6.41 -30.43
N CYS A 655 10.52 7.48 -30.68
CA CYS A 655 11.88 7.37 -31.19
C CYS A 655 12.80 8.49 -30.72
N LEU A 656 14.09 8.35 -30.99
CA LEU A 656 15.08 9.41 -30.71
C LEU A 656 14.89 10.58 -31.69
N GLU A 657 14.80 11.80 -31.17
CA GLU A 657 14.69 13.01 -32.01
C GLU A 657 15.87 13.14 -32.99
N ARG A 658 17.08 12.87 -32.48
CA ARG A 658 18.31 12.89 -33.29
C ARG A 658 18.34 11.89 -34.44
N ALA A 659 17.47 10.87 -34.40
CA ALA A 659 17.34 9.88 -35.49
C ALA A 659 16.57 10.41 -36.69
N LEU A 660 16.01 11.62 -36.57
CA LEU A 660 15.12 12.23 -37.54
C LEU A 660 15.76 13.48 -38.17
N ASP A 661 15.70 13.59 -39.48
CA ASP A 661 15.81 14.87 -40.14
C ASP A 661 14.44 15.59 -40.15
N THR A 662 14.44 16.86 -40.55
CA THR A 662 13.23 17.71 -40.56
C THR A 662 12.10 17.07 -41.39
N THR A 663 12.43 16.43 -42.52
CA THR A 663 11.44 15.81 -43.40
C THR A 663 10.80 14.59 -42.77
N LYS A 664 11.59 13.70 -42.14
CA LYS A 664 11.11 12.51 -41.47
C LYS A 664 10.25 12.89 -40.25
N LYS A 665 10.72 13.87 -39.46
CA LYS A 665 9.96 14.36 -38.30
C LYS A 665 8.62 14.94 -38.73
N TYR A 666 8.61 15.79 -39.75
CA TYR A 666 7.37 16.36 -40.29
C TYR A 666 6.40 15.28 -40.80
N ASN A 667 6.88 14.32 -41.56
CA ASN A 667 6.08 13.24 -42.13
C ASN A 667 5.47 12.37 -40.99
N LEU A 668 6.27 11.94 -40.03
CA LEU A 668 5.78 11.14 -38.88
C LEU A 668 4.75 11.91 -38.05
N LYS A 669 5.00 13.20 -37.76
CA LYS A 669 4.04 14.04 -37.04
C LYS A 669 2.74 14.25 -37.84
N HIS A 670 2.85 14.38 -39.16
CA HIS A 670 1.70 14.48 -40.06
C HIS A 670 0.87 13.20 -40.13
N TYR A 671 1.54 12.02 -40.17
CA TYR A 671 0.84 10.72 -40.27
C TYR A 671 0.23 10.29 -38.92
N LEU A 672 0.94 10.46 -37.84
CA LEU A 672 0.60 9.88 -36.54
C LEU A 672 -0.02 10.90 -35.54
N GLY A 673 0.14 12.21 -35.76
CA GLY A 673 -0.35 13.22 -34.86
C GLY A 673 0.16 13.01 -33.42
N ASP A 674 -0.77 12.85 -32.48
CA ASP A 674 -0.49 12.63 -31.05
C ASP A 674 0.07 11.22 -30.75
N MET A 675 0.02 10.30 -31.73
CA MET A 675 0.61 8.97 -31.62
C MET A 675 2.11 8.97 -31.92
N PHE A 676 2.70 10.12 -32.27
CA PHE A 676 4.12 10.27 -32.49
C PHE A 676 4.79 11.05 -31.39
N ASN A 677 5.81 10.46 -30.75
CA ASN A 677 6.65 11.10 -29.76
C ASN A 677 8.13 10.91 -30.13
N ALA A 678 8.86 12.02 -30.22
CA ALA A 678 10.30 12.03 -30.40
C ALA A 678 10.94 12.77 -29.22
N PHE A 679 12.04 12.25 -28.69
CA PHE A 679 12.70 12.79 -27.51
C PHE A 679 14.23 12.80 -27.66
#